data_d0c395f350b86b8ca1c5b0e92820481e
#
_entry.id   d0c395f350b86b8ca1c5b0e92820481e
#
_cell.length_a   1.000
_cell.length_b   1.000
_cell.length_c   1.000
_cell.angle_alpha   90.00
_cell.angle_beta   90.00
_cell.angle_gamma   90.00
#
_symmetry.space_group_name_H-M   'P 1'
#
loop_
_entity.id
_entity.type
_entity.pdbx_description
1 polymer ?
#
loop_
_entity_poly.entity_id
_entity_poly.type
_entity_poly.pdbx_seq_one_letter_code
_entity_poly.pdbx_strand_id
1 'polypeptide(L)'
;MTRTPRLLTAATIGLVGCTPALELTPSDAGVVLSRQALEAPDPGQAGQYDVLTMYYGSGTDKNRPEYRDSVTIETPTVDVSKMVDLGGSAKERNDYWGFTPENMPLNARVWYPDGEGPFPLVLVVHGNHNMRDFSDPGYDYLGELLASRGYILASVDENFINGGIRGENDARGWFLLRHVQLFDEFNQEAGNPFEGKVDIDNVVLIGHSRGGEAVANAAAFNRLSHYPDDASLTFDFDYEIQGIISIAPVDGQYLPTGRKVVVEDMSYLTFHGSHDGDVTSFHGLRIYDRLKFNDPDDFNFKSAIYVYRANHGQWNSVWGPNDNGPRSPRILDLRGLIPEEDQRRFAEIYVSAFVDVVTKGDKRYLPIFRDHRVIGQWLPETMYVTRFETSGFEALATFEEDIDVTTGSAPGVSIRGDSLSTWKEATLELRSSNRNNTSASQENQAVTVAWNNRIAGADTAAHGPPARYSVELPAGLAAGMRLWAGSTLDFMLAPTNRVPGPRPDPAAEDEADAVNRDAAEVDRNSQEEGSPPRRRRGSEEEEQDPPVDLSVEITDASGETARVTLSDYGAIRRPLETYVLRRRDVEEQRFQSHWELIMQTFSIPLGDFVSRNRSLDLRQIRSVSFVFDRVHGGEVAIDQIGLTPDMDPAFLRARVDGGS
;
A
#
# COMPACT_ATOMS: atom_id res chain seq x y z
N MET A 1 -37.78 48.23 50.16
CA MET A 1 -36.75 47.16 50.29
C MET A 1 -36.74 46.35 49.03
N THR A 2 -35.96 46.76 48.08
CA THR A 2 -35.83 46.13 46.74
C THR A 2 -34.61 45.22 46.73
N ARG A 3 -34.81 43.92 46.53
CA ARG A 3 -33.73 42.93 46.37
C ARG A 3 -33.40 42.80 44.88
N THR A 4 -32.18 43.15 44.53
CA THR A 4 -31.59 42.96 43.22
C THR A 4 -31.11 41.49 43.06
N PRO A 5 -31.37 40.79 41.96
CA PRO A 5 -30.80 39.48 41.72
C PRO A 5 -29.38 39.62 41.13
N ARG A 6 -28.42 38.94 41.73
CA ARG A 6 -27.06 38.77 41.18
C ARG A 6 -27.12 37.73 40.10
N LEU A 7 -26.84 38.13 38.86
CA LEU A 7 -26.51 37.19 37.78
C LEU A 7 -25.13 36.55 38.06
N LEU A 8 -25.11 35.25 38.24
CA LEU A 8 -23.87 34.47 38.13
C LEU A 8 -23.62 34.16 36.62
N THR A 9 -22.62 34.79 36.08
CA THR A 9 -22.09 34.44 34.75
C THR A 9 -21.18 33.22 34.91
N ALA A 10 -21.66 32.06 34.53
CA ALA A 10 -20.81 30.87 34.40
C ALA A 10 -19.95 31.03 33.14
N ALA A 11 -18.67 31.26 33.31
CA ALA A 11 -17.70 31.20 32.24
C ALA A 11 -17.46 29.71 31.88
N THR A 12 -18.03 29.27 30.79
CA THR A 12 -17.71 27.97 30.17
C THR A 12 -16.34 28.11 29.51
N ILE A 13 -15.30 27.68 30.19
CA ILE A 13 -13.98 27.48 29.56
C ILE A 13 -14.15 26.27 28.64
N GLY A 14 -14.35 26.54 27.38
CA GLY A 14 -14.24 25.51 26.33
C GLY A 14 -12.78 25.06 26.26
N LEU A 15 -12.51 23.86 26.74
CA LEU A 15 -11.29 23.12 26.37
C LEU A 15 -11.38 22.86 24.88
N VAL A 16 -10.87 23.77 24.07
CA VAL A 16 -10.48 23.49 22.70
C VAL A 16 -9.29 22.54 22.82
N GLY A 17 -9.55 21.25 22.72
CA GLY A 17 -8.50 20.25 22.54
C GLY A 17 -7.80 20.59 21.23
N CYS A 18 -6.61 21.17 21.30
CA CYS A 18 -5.76 21.33 20.14
C CYS A 18 -5.50 19.94 19.57
N THR A 19 -6.07 19.63 18.43
CA THR A 19 -5.56 18.58 17.55
C THR A 19 -4.13 19.01 17.22
N PRO A 20 -3.10 18.16 17.44
CA PRO A 20 -1.76 18.55 17.06
C PRO A 20 -1.78 18.91 15.56
N ALA A 21 -1.23 20.07 15.23
CA ALA A 21 -1.10 20.47 13.84
C ALA A 21 -0.28 19.40 13.12
N LEU A 22 -0.73 19.02 11.92
CA LEU A 22 0.04 18.15 11.05
C LEU A 22 1.28 18.93 10.61
N GLU A 23 2.44 18.64 11.16
CA GLU A 23 3.69 19.15 10.65
C GLU A 23 4.04 18.38 9.37
N LEU A 24 3.69 18.94 8.23
CA LEU A 24 4.19 18.49 6.93
C LEU A 24 5.67 18.86 6.88
N THR A 25 6.55 17.88 7.03
CA THR A 25 8.00 18.11 6.85
C THR A 25 8.23 18.39 5.36
N PRO A 26 8.63 19.62 4.96
CA PRO A 26 8.99 19.88 3.58
C PRO A 26 10.17 18.98 3.25
N SER A 27 10.07 18.15 2.22
CA SER A 27 11.24 17.47 1.71
C SER A 27 11.84 18.34 0.60
N ASP A 28 13.04 18.85 0.81
CA ASP A 28 13.73 19.69 -0.18
C ASP A 28 13.94 18.95 -1.51
N ALA A 29 14.11 17.65 -1.46
CA ALA A 29 14.17 16.81 -2.64
C ALA A 29 12.81 16.61 -3.31
N GLY A 30 11.71 16.63 -2.57
CA GLY A 30 10.36 16.73 -3.13
C GLY A 30 10.22 17.94 -4.04
N VAL A 31 10.98 19.00 -3.78
CA VAL A 31 11.04 20.18 -4.63
C VAL A 31 11.70 19.90 -5.98
N VAL A 32 12.70 19.05 -6.06
CA VAL A 32 13.35 18.71 -7.34
C VAL A 32 12.43 17.87 -8.20
N LEU A 33 11.76 16.87 -7.63
CA LEU A 33 10.79 16.03 -8.35
C LEU A 33 9.46 16.76 -8.61
N SER A 34 8.97 17.60 -7.69
CA SER A 34 7.74 18.38 -7.87
C SER A 34 7.91 19.62 -8.77
N ARG A 35 9.12 20.04 -9.06
CA ARG A 35 9.40 21.06 -10.12
C ARG A 35 9.20 20.49 -11.52
N GLN A 36 9.09 19.20 -11.64
CA GLN A 36 8.70 18.51 -12.86
C GLN A 36 7.17 18.42 -12.85
N ALA A 37 6.52 19.51 -13.25
CA ALA A 37 5.08 19.52 -13.42
C ALA A 37 4.69 18.38 -14.37
N LEU A 38 3.77 17.53 -13.90
CA LEU A 38 3.20 16.50 -14.76
C LEU A 38 2.49 17.22 -15.93
N GLU A 39 2.93 17.00 -17.16
CA GLU A 39 2.27 17.56 -18.36
C GLU A 39 1.00 16.77 -18.71
N ALA A 40 0.08 16.65 -17.76
CA ALA A 40 -1.19 16.00 -17.92
C ALA A 40 -2.27 16.78 -17.16
N PRO A 41 -3.52 16.77 -17.61
CA PRO A 41 -4.62 17.34 -16.85
C PRO A 41 -4.83 16.51 -15.57
N ASP A 42 -5.41 17.14 -14.54
CA ASP A 42 -5.81 16.46 -13.32
C ASP A 42 -6.81 15.33 -13.63
N PRO A 43 -6.48 14.05 -13.37
CA PRO A 43 -7.33 12.91 -13.72
C PRO A 43 -8.60 12.82 -12.88
N GLY A 44 -8.66 13.50 -11.75
CA GLY A 44 -9.87 13.61 -10.94
C GLY A 44 -10.80 14.74 -11.36
N GLN A 45 -10.63 15.32 -12.55
CA GLN A 45 -11.61 16.25 -13.14
C GLN A 45 -12.54 15.50 -14.09
N ALA A 46 -13.81 15.95 -14.14
CA ALA A 46 -14.79 15.40 -15.05
C ALA A 46 -14.30 15.46 -16.52
N GLY A 47 -14.64 14.44 -17.28
CA GLY A 47 -14.34 14.33 -18.70
C GLY A 47 -15.37 15.07 -19.58
N GLN A 48 -15.47 14.65 -20.85
CA GLN A 48 -16.25 15.35 -21.87
C GLN A 48 -17.62 14.71 -22.16
N TYR A 49 -17.89 13.52 -21.61
CA TYR A 49 -19.14 12.81 -21.90
C TYR A 49 -20.23 13.19 -20.92
N ASP A 50 -21.46 13.32 -21.42
CA ASP A 50 -22.65 13.28 -20.57
C ASP A 50 -22.78 11.88 -19.96
N VAL A 51 -23.23 11.81 -18.71
CA VAL A 51 -23.30 10.55 -17.96
C VAL A 51 -24.73 10.03 -17.96
N LEU A 52 -24.91 8.81 -18.39
CA LEU A 52 -26.15 8.04 -18.28
C LEU A 52 -26.05 7.05 -17.12
N THR A 53 -27.20 6.76 -16.51
CA THR A 53 -27.30 5.79 -15.40
C THR A 53 -28.41 4.80 -15.63
N MET A 54 -28.19 3.56 -15.19
CA MET A 54 -29.20 2.51 -15.23
C MET A 54 -28.98 1.46 -14.15
N TYR A 55 -29.95 0.56 -14.01
CA TYR A 55 -29.87 -0.62 -13.17
C TYR A 55 -30.11 -1.88 -13.99
N TYR A 56 -29.34 -2.92 -13.72
CA TYR A 56 -29.69 -4.27 -14.13
C TYR A 56 -29.82 -5.18 -12.92
N GLY A 57 -30.61 -6.23 -13.05
CA GLY A 57 -30.86 -7.16 -11.95
C GLY A 57 -31.97 -8.15 -12.25
N SER A 58 -32.30 -8.98 -11.28
CA SER A 58 -33.29 -10.06 -11.44
C SER A 58 -34.75 -9.60 -11.66
N GLY A 59 -35.04 -8.31 -11.49
CA GLY A 59 -36.42 -7.80 -11.53
C GLY A 59 -37.31 -8.24 -10.34
N THR A 60 -36.74 -8.97 -9.36
CA THR A 60 -37.50 -9.61 -8.29
C THR A 60 -37.01 -9.27 -6.87
N ASP A 61 -36.04 -8.35 -6.71
CA ASP A 61 -35.48 -8.04 -5.40
C ASP A 61 -36.56 -7.47 -4.46
N LYS A 62 -36.75 -8.11 -3.31
CA LYS A 62 -37.80 -7.78 -2.37
C LYS A 62 -37.58 -6.45 -1.65
N ASN A 63 -36.34 -6.08 -1.40
CA ASN A 63 -35.98 -4.96 -0.56
C ASN A 63 -35.30 -3.81 -1.33
N ARG A 64 -34.99 -4.02 -2.61
CA ARG A 64 -34.29 -3.09 -3.48
C ARG A 64 -35.17 -2.71 -4.69
N PRO A 65 -35.99 -1.63 -4.58
CA PRO A 65 -36.86 -1.20 -5.70
C PRO A 65 -36.10 -0.93 -6.99
N GLU A 66 -34.84 -0.47 -6.90
CA GLU A 66 -33.96 -0.24 -8.04
C GLU A 66 -33.67 -1.52 -8.82
N TYR A 67 -33.59 -2.68 -8.16
CA TYR A 67 -33.35 -3.99 -8.76
C TYR A 67 -34.63 -4.83 -8.97
N ARG A 68 -35.80 -4.22 -8.74
CA ARG A 68 -37.12 -4.79 -9.03
C ARG A 68 -37.92 -3.95 -10.02
N ASP A 69 -38.18 -2.68 -9.66
CA ASP A 69 -39.14 -1.83 -10.38
C ASP A 69 -38.45 -0.92 -11.42
N SER A 70 -37.13 -0.65 -11.26
CA SER A 70 -36.36 0.29 -12.09
C SER A 70 -35.30 -0.43 -12.95
N VAL A 71 -35.38 -1.73 -13.07
CA VAL A 71 -34.46 -2.54 -13.89
C VAL A 71 -34.65 -2.20 -15.37
N THR A 72 -33.55 -1.86 -16.03
CA THR A 72 -33.53 -1.64 -17.48
C THR A 72 -33.21 -2.94 -18.23
N ILE A 73 -32.34 -3.80 -17.66
CA ILE A 73 -31.99 -5.11 -18.19
C ILE A 73 -32.26 -6.15 -17.11
N GLU A 74 -33.14 -7.10 -17.38
CA GLU A 74 -33.34 -8.25 -16.49
C GLU A 74 -32.21 -9.26 -16.69
N THR A 75 -31.64 -9.74 -15.55
CA THR A 75 -30.52 -10.70 -15.53
C THR A 75 -30.96 -12.05 -14.93
N PRO A 76 -30.34 -13.16 -15.36
CA PRO A 76 -30.56 -14.44 -14.72
C PRO A 76 -30.03 -14.46 -13.28
N THR A 77 -30.57 -15.37 -12.48
CA THR A 77 -29.98 -15.72 -11.18
C THR A 77 -28.90 -16.80 -11.34
N VAL A 78 -28.01 -16.90 -10.35
CA VAL A 78 -26.91 -17.86 -10.34
C VAL A 78 -26.93 -18.74 -9.11
N ASP A 79 -26.43 -19.97 -9.25
CA ASP A 79 -26.24 -20.92 -8.16
C ASP A 79 -24.82 -20.79 -7.58
N VAL A 80 -24.74 -20.32 -6.33
CA VAL A 80 -23.49 -20.17 -5.57
C VAL A 80 -23.50 -21.03 -4.29
N SER A 81 -24.39 -22.01 -4.21
CA SER A 81 -24.56 -22.87 -3.03
C SER A 81 -23.29 -23.67 -2.65
N LYS A 82 -22.33 -23.81 -3.58
CA LYS A 82 -21.02 -24.41 -3.34
C LYS A 82 -20.00 -23.46 -2.74
N MET A 83 -20.21 -22.14 -2.83
CA MET A 83 -19.30 -21.11 -2.35
C MET A 83 -19.82 -20.36 -1.13
N VAL A 84 -21.17 -20.28 -0.96
CA VAL A 84 -21.80 -19.50 0.10
C VAL A 84 -22.53 -20.42 1.07
N ASP A 85 -22.03 -20.50 2.30
CA ASP A 85 -22.72 -21.16 3.41
C ASP A 85 -23.35 -20.09 4.34
N LEU A 86 -24.66 -19.98 4.32
CA LEU A 86 -25.42 -19.07 5.18
C LEU A 86 -25.50 -19.54 6.63
N GLY A 87 -25.15 -20.79 6.91
CA GLY A 87 -25.15 -21.38 8.25
C GLY A 87 -26.45 -21.19 9.01
N GLY A 88 -26.37 -20.87 10.28
CA GLY A 88 -27.53 -20.63 11.14
C GLY A 88 -28.39 -19.41 10.77
N SER A 89 -27.88 -18.51 9.92
CA SER A 89 -28.60 -17.32 9.46
C SER A 89 -29.41 -17.53 8.18
N ALA A 90 -29.37 -18.74 7.59
CA ALA A 90 -29.99 -19.04 6.29
C ALA A 90 -31.50 -18.68 6.26
N LYS A 91 -32.25 -19.09 7.27
CA LYS A 91 -33.70 -18.79 7.32
C LYS A 91 -33.98 -17.28 7.35
N GLU A 92 -33.29 -16.51 8.21
CA GLU A 92 -33.48 -15.05 8.32
C GLU A 92 -33.14 -14.35 7.01
N ARG A 93 -32.06 -14.76 6.36
CA ARG A 93 -31.60 -14.18 5.11
C ARG A 93 -32.51 -14.48 3.95
N ASN A 94 -32.90 -15.74 3.79
CA ASN A 94 -33.82 -16.18 2.75
C ASN A 94 -35.22 -15.52 2.91
N ASP A 95 -35.71 -15.40 4.15
CA ASP A 95 -36.97 -14.68 4.43
C ASP A 95 -36.86 -13.17 4.12
N TYR A 96 -35.69 -12.56 4.40
CA TYR A 96 -35.46 -11.14 4.14
C TYR A 96 -35.31 -10.86 2.65
N TRP A 97 -34.37 -11.54 1.99
CA TRP A 97 -34.04 -11.29 0.59
C TRP A 97 -35.07 -11.89 -0.39
N GLY A 98 -35.66 -13.00 -0.08
CA GLY A 98 -36.62 -13.70 -0.94
C GLY A 98 -35.99 -14.69 -1.91
N PHE A 99 -34.67 -14.94 -1.80
CA PHE A 99 -33.92 -15.90 -2.58
C PHE A 99 -32.95 -16.70 -1.69
N THR A 100 -32.33 -17.72 -2.25
CA THR A 100 -31.38 -18.63 -1.58
C THR A 100 -30.06 -18.70 -2.35
N PRO A 101 -29.00 -19.35 -1.84
CA PRO A 101 -27.75 -19.51 -2.56
C PRO A 101 -27.86 -20.18 -3.93
N GLU A 102 -28.90 -20.97 -4.16
CA GLU A 102 -29.15 -21.63 -5.45
C GLU A 102 -29.72 -20.70 -6.52
N ASN A 103 -30.14 -19.49 -6.17
CA ASN A 103 -30.76 -18.53 -7.10
C ASN A 103 -30.45 -17.06 -6.72
N MET A 104 -29.20 -16.75 -6.41
CA MET A 104 -28.78 -15.38 -6.11
C MET A 104 -28.81 -14.47 -7.34
N PRO A 105 -29.25 -13.22 -7.18
CA PRO A 105 -29.32 -12.26 -8.29
C PRO A 105 -27.94 -11.74 -8.69
N LEU A 106 -27.84 -11.26 -9.93
CA LEU A 106 -26.74 -10.46 -10.42
C LEU A 106 -27.24 -9.01 -10.60
N ASN A 107 -27.10 -8.20 -9.57
CA ASN A 107 -27.60 -6.82 -9.52
C ASN A 107 -26.45 -5.84 -9.58
N ALA A 108 -26.58 -4.75 -10.34
CA ALA A 108 -25.67 -3.61 -10.25
C ALA A 108 -26.33 -2.30 -10.69
N ARG A 109 -25.76 -1.18 -10.23
CA ARG A 109 -25.98 0.16 -10.77
C ARG A 109 -24.85 0.51 -11.70
N VAL A 110 -25.18 1.14 -12.82
CA VAL A 110 -24.21 1.45 -13.87
C VAL A 110 -24.24 2.93 -14.22
N TRP A 111 -23.05 3.51 -14.35
CA TRP A 111 -22.82 4.81 -14.96
C TRP A 111 -22.03 4.57 -16.24
N TYR A 112 -22.44 5.20 -17.33
CA TYR A 112 -21.83 5.01 -18.63
C TYR A 112 -21.90 6.28 -19.49
N PRO A 113 -20.97 6.46 -20.46
CA PRO A 113 -20.98 7.62 -21.32
C PRO A 113 -22.16 7.64 -22.29
N ASP A 114 -22.75 8.81 -22.54
CA ASP A 114 -23.60 9.01 -23.71
C ASP A 114 -22.73 9.13 -24.97
N GLY A 115 -22.50 8.00 -25.65
CA GLY A 115 -21.57 7.89 -26.78
C GLY A 115 -21.66 6.54 -27.48
N GLU A 116 -20.91 6.43 -28.59
CA GLU A 116 -20.93 5.24 -29.44
C GLU A 116 -20.06 4.08 -28.92
N GLY A 117 -19.03 4.38 -28.09
CA GLY A 117 -18.09 3.36 -27.59
C GLY A 117 -17.09 2.87 -28.64
N PRO A 118 -16.40 1.70 -28.47
CA PRO A 118 -16.45 0.95 -27.21
C PRO A 118 -15.72 1.65 -26.06
N PHE A 119 -16.19 1.41 -24.83
CA PHE A 119 -15.65 1.99 -23.61
C PHE A 119 -15.11 0.90 -22.69
N PRO A 120 -13.91 1.06 -22.07
CA PRO A 120 -13.40 0.13 -21.10
C PRO A 120 -14.36 -0.08 -19.92
N LEU A 121 -14.36 -1.30 -19.39
CA LEU A 121 -15.25 -1.73 -18.32
C LEU A 121 -14.55 -1.68 -16.97
N VAL A 122 -15.17 -1.01 -16.00
CA VAL A 122 -14.71 -0.96 -14.61
C VAL A 122 -15.81 -1.53 -13.70
N LEU A 123 -15.49 -2.56 -12.93
CA LEU A 123 -16.41 -3.09 -11.92
C LEU A 123 -15.90 -2.72 -10.53
N VAL A 124 -16.79 -2.29 -9.63
CA VAL A 124 -16.46 -2.06 -8.23
C VAL A 124 -17.35 -2.89 -7.32
N VAL A 125 -16.72 -3.61 -6.37
CA VAL A 125 -17.39 -4.39 -5.34
C VAL A 125 -17.06 -3.86 -3.95
N HIS A 126 -18.09 -3.71 -3.14
CA HIS A 126 -17.97 -3.29 -1.75
C HIS A 126 -17.48 -4.43 -0.83
N GLY A 127 -17.13 -4.07 0.40
CA GLY A 127 -16.80 -5.02 1.46
C GLY A 127 -18.01 -5.47 2.29
N ASN A 128 -17.67 -6.10 3.43
CA ASN A 128 -18.68 -6.58 4.37
C ASN A 128 -19.21 -5.45 5.25
N HIS A 129 -20.52 -5.31 5.28
CA HIS A 129 -21.24 -4.39 6.16
C HIS A 129 -22.49 -5.09 6.70
N ASN A 130 -23.42 -4.37 7.33
CA ASN A 130 -24.71 -4.95 7.64
C ASN A 130 -25.47 -5.21 6.33
N MET A 131 -26.04 -6.41 6.13
CA MET A 131 -26.75 -6.77 4.91
C MET A 131 -27.97 -5.86 4.58
N ARG A 132 -28.43 -5.06 5.54
CA ARG A 132 -29.54 -4.10 5.38
C ARG A 132 -29.09 -2.67 5.15
N ASP A 133 -27.79 -2.40 5.23
CA ASP A 133 -27.16 -1.11 4.97
C ASP A 133 -26.45 -1.21 3.63
N PHE A 134 -27.13 -0.79 2.56
CA PHE A 134 -26.72 -1.02 1.17
C PHE A 134 -25.46 -0.23 0.83
N SER A 135 -24.44 -0.92 0.35
CA SER A 135 -23.07 -0.40 0.16
C SER A 135 -22.76 -0.01 -1.28
N ASP A 136 -23.42 -0.63 -2.25
CA ASP A 136 -23.20 -0.38 -3.68
C ASP A 136 -23.47 1.07 -4.14
N PRO A 137 -24.37 1.89 -3.49
CA PRO A 137 -24.52 3.29 -3.84
C PRO A 137 -23.26 4.15 -3.54
N GLY A 138 -22.41 3.68 -2.66
CA GLY A 138 -21.31 4.49 -2.11
C GLY A 138 -20.14 4.78 -3.05
N TYR A 139 -20.20 4.33 -4.30
CA TYR A 139 -19.21 4.60 -5.34
C TYR A 139 -19.74 5.48 -6.48
N ASP A 140 -20.86 6.18 -6.25
CA ASP A 140 -21.48 7.11 -7.18
C ASP A 140 -20.51 8.17 -7.70
N TYR A 141 -19.67 8.73 -6.84
CA TYR A 141 -18.66 9.73 -7.20
C TYR A 141 -17.62 9.20 -8.21
N LEU A 142 -17.20 7.92 -8.09
CA LEU A 142 -16.35 7.27 -9.09
C LEU A 142 -17.12 6.95 -10.37
N GLY A 143 -18.39 6.53 -10.24
CA GLY A 143 -19.26 6.25 -11.38
C GLY A 143 -19.45 7.46 -12.28
N GLU A 144 -19.83 8.58 -11.69
CA GLU A 144 -20.01 9.84 -12.40
C GLU A 144 -18.70 10.34 -13.05
N LEU A 145 -17.60 10.30 -12.29
CA LEU A 145 -16.30 10.74 -12.78
C LEU A 145 -15.83 9.87 -13.97
N LEU A 146 -15.77 8.56 -13.79
CA LEU A 146 -15.22 7.65 -14.80
C LEU A 146 -16.11 7.61 -16.06
N ALA A 147 -17.44 7.62 -15.90
CA ALA A 147 -18.33 7.67 -17.05
C ALA A 147 -18.15 8.96 -17.85
N SER A 148 -18.00 10.12 -17.19
CA SER A 148 -17.71 11.38 -17.88
C SER A 148 -16.39 11.33 -18.67
N ARG A 149 -15.46 10.44 -18.27
CA ARG A 149 -14.14 10.23 -18.87
C ARG A 149 -14.09 9.11 -19.92
N GLY A 150 -15.24 8.50 -20.22
CA GLY A 150 -15.35 7.49 -21.26
C GLY A 150 -15.11 6.06 -20.76
N TYR A 151 -15.60 5.73 -19.57
CA TYR A 151 -15.60 4.37 -18.99
C TYR A 151 -17.03 3.95 -18.68
N ILE A 152 -17.30 2.66 -18.73
CA ILE A 152 -18.49 2.07 -18.10
C ILE A 152 -18.08 1.66 -16.69
N LEU A 153 -18.74 2.20 -15.65
CA LEU A 153 -18.55 1.72 -14.29
C LEU A 153 -19.83 1.06 -13.79
N ALA A 154 -19.69 -0.19 -13.31
CA ALA A 154 -20.75 -0.91 -12.61
C ALA A 154 -20.38 -1.16 -11.15
N SER A 155 -21.23 -0.66 -10.22
CA SER A 155 -21.13 -0.99 -8.81
C SER A 155 -22.04 -2.17 -8.49
N VAL A 156 -21.39 -3.30 -8.17
CA VAL A 156 -22.03 -4.60 -7.96
C VAL A 156 -22.69 -4.66 -6.59
N ASP A 157 -23.93 -5.10 -6.55
CA ASP A 157 -24.66 -5.37 -5.30
C ASP A 157 -24.39 -6.80 -4.80
N GLU A 158 -23.60 -6.90 -3.75
CA GLU A 158 -23.37 -8.13 -3.01
C GLU A 158 -23.81 -8.01 -1.53
N ASN A 159 -24.73 -7.09 -1.23
CA ASN A 159 -25.20 -6.87 0.14
C ASN A 159 -25.86 -8.13 0.74
N PHE A 160 -26.38 -9.02 -0.10
CA PHE A 160 -26.99 -10.28 0.33
C PHE A 160 -26.00 -11.28 0.94
N ILE A 161 -24.69 -11.15 0.69
CA ILE A 161 -23.65 -11.94 1.36
C ILE A 161 -22.92 -11.16 2.46
N ASN A 162 -23.33 -9.93 2.78
CA ASN A 162 -22.82 -9.13 3.90
C ASN A 162 -23.32 -9.64 5.27
N GLY A 163 -22.71 -9.15 6.35
CA GLY A 163 -23.09 -9.45 7.74
C GLY A 163 -22.26 -10.59 8.34
N GLY A 164 -22.90 -11.52 9.03
CA GLY A 164 -22.19 -12.55 9.81
C GLY A 164 -21.72 -13.77 9.03
N ILE A 165 -21.74 -13.77 7.70
CA ILE A 165 -21.20 -14.85 6.86
C ILE A 165 -19.67 -14.79 6.91
N ARG A 166 -19.02 -15.94 6.83
CA ARG A 166 -17.55 -16.07 6.79
C ARG A 166 -17.17 -16.95 5.61
N GLY A 167 -16.02 -16.65 5.02
CA GLY A 167 -15.45 -17.43 3.92
C GLY A 167 -16.16 -17.20 2.60
N GLU A 168 -16.74 -16.01 2.36
CA GLU A 168 -17.45 -15.65 1.13
C GLU A 168 -16.62 -14.79 0.16
N ASN A 169 -15.35 -14.55 0.44
CA ASN A 169 -14.51 -13.69 -0.42
C ASN A 169 -14.18 -14.33 -1.78
N ASP A 170 -14.20 -15.63 -1.87
CA ASP A 170 -14.16 -16.40 -3.12
C ASP A 170 -15.43 -16.18 -3.95
N ALA A 171 -16.61 -16.30 -3.32
CA ALA A 171 -17.88 -16.01 -3.98
C ALA A 171 -17.95 -14.56 -4.48
N ARG A 172 -17.45 -13.57 -3.71
CA ARG A 172 -17.37 -12.17 -4.16
C ARG A 172 -16.52 -12.04 -5.43
N GLY A 173 -15.37 -12.70 -5.48
CA GLY A 173 -14.52 -12.71 -6.67
C GLY A 173 -15.16 -13.39 -7.86
N TRP A 174 -15.87 -14.49 -7.64
CA TRP A 174 -16.61 -15.18 -8.67
C TRP A 174 -17.79 -14.35 -9.21
N PHE A 175 -18.55 -13.68 -8.33
CA PHE A 175 -19.60 -12.76 -8.76
C PHE A 175 -19.08 -11.67 -9.70
N LEU A 176 -17.93 -11.06 -9.39
CA LEU A 176 -17.33 -10.06 -10.28
C LEU A 176 -17.10 -10.61 -11.70
N LEU A 177 -16.55 -11.82 -11.83
CA LEU A 177 -16.35 -12.45 -13.15
C LEU A 177 -17.68 -12.76 -13.84
N ARG A 178 -18.72 -13.13 -13.10
CA ARG A 178 -20.07 -13.29 -13.66
C ARG A 178 -20.63 -11.97 -14.18
N HIS A 179 -20.35 -10.85 -13.51
CA HIS A 179 -20.74 -9.53 -14.01
C HIS A 179 -19.93 -9.11 -15.24
N VAL A 180 -18.62 -9.45 -15.33
CA VAL A 180 -17.85 -9.26 -16.58
C VAL A 180 -18.49 -10.04 -17.72
N GLN A 181 -18.87 -11.30 -17.47
CA GLN A 181 -19.53 -12.15 -18.47
C GLN A 181 -20.87 -11.56 -18.91
N LEU A 182 -21.67 -10.99 -17.99
CA LEU A 182 -22.93 -10.30 -18.38
C LEU A 182 -22.65 -9.12 -19.32
N PHE A 183 -21.61 -8.33 -19.07
CA PHE A 183 -21.27 -7.22 -19.96
C PHE A 183 -20.81 -7.68 -21.34
N ASP A 184 -20.11 -8.83 -21.44
CA ASP A 184 -19.80 -9.45 -22.71
C ASP A 184 -21.06 -9.92 -23.44
N GLU A 185 -22.02 -10.55 -22.73
CA GLU A 185 -23.34 -10.93 -23.26
C GLU A 185 -24.14 -9.68 -23.72
N PHE A 186 -24.21 -8.62 -22.91
CA PHE A 186 -24.89 -7.37 -23.26
C PHE A 186 -24.30 -6.69 -24.49
N ASN A 187 -22.98 -6.76 -24.65
CA ASN A 187 -22.25 -6.20 -25.79
C ASN A 187 -22.60 -6.90 -27.11
N GLN A 188 -22.98 -8.18 -27.04
CA GLN A 188 -23.32 -9.01 -28.19
C GLN A 188 -24.83 -9.08 -28.47
N GLU A 189 -25.66 -8.70 -27.52
CA GLU A 189 -27.12 -8.81 -27.61
C GLU A 189 -27.73 -7.65 -28.40
N ALA A 190 -28.37 -7.99 -29.53
CA ALA A 190 -29.00 -6.99 -30.38
C ALA A 190 -30.14 -6.23 -29.68
N GLY A 191 -30.05 -4.89 -29.67
CA GLY A 191 -30.99 -4.00 -29.01
C GLY A 191 -30.72 -3.76 -27.52
N ASN A 192 -29.68 -4.36 -26.96
CA ASN A 192 -29.22 -4.04 -25.61
C ASN A 192 -28.61 -2.63 -25.58
N PRO A 193 -28.81 -1.83 -24.50
CA PRO A 193 -28.16 -0.51 -24.36
C PRO A 193 -26.64 -0.51 -24.52
N PHE A 194 -25.99 -1.65 -24.29
CA PHE A 194 -24.54 -1.87 -24.40
C PHE A 194 -24.11 -2.57 -25.70
N GLU A 195 -25.01 -2.83 -26.64
CA GLU A 195 -24.66 -3.46 -27.93
C GLU A 195 -23.51 -2.71 -28.62
N GLY A 196 -22.36 -3.37 -28.80
CA GLY A 196 -21.15 -2.82 -29.43
C GLY A 196 -20.45 -1.70 -28.64
N LYS A 197 -20.81 -1.45 -27.38
CA LYS A 197 -20.29 -0.33 -26.59
C LYS A 197 -19.29 -0.72 -25.52
N VAL A 198 -19.12 -2.00 -25.19
CA VAL A 198 -18.22 -2.48 -24.15
C VAL A 198 -16.88 -2.90 -24.77
N ASP A 199 -15.80 -2.30 -24.32
CA ASP A 199 -14.44 -2.77 -24.60
C ASP A 199 -14.07 -3.85 -23.59
N ILE A 200 -14.41 -5.08 -23.92
CA ILE A 200 -14.22 -6.24 -23.03
C ILE A 200 -12.76 -6.69 -22.92
N ASP A 201 -11.90 -6.21 -23.83
CA ASP A 201 -10.46 -6.43 -23.79
C ASP A 201 -9.74 -5.48 -22.83
N ASN A 202 -10.48 -4.54 -22.22
CA ASN A 202 -9.97 -3.55 -21.28
C ASN A 202 -10.82 -3.48 -20.00
N VAL A 203 -10.65 -4.49 -19.12
CA VAL A 203 -11.40 -4.62 -17.86
C VAL A 203 -10.53 -4.22 -16.67
N VAL A 204 -11.09 -3.49 -15.70
CA VAL A 204 -10.46 -3.19 -14.40
C VAL A 204 -11.42 -3.57 -13.28
N LEU A 205 -10.92 -4.24 -12.25
CA LEU A 205 -11.68 -4.61 -11.07
C LEU A 205 -11.25 -3.79 -9.86
N ILE A 206 -12.21 -3.20 -9.15
CA ILE A 206 -12.00 -2.42 -7.92
C ILE A 206 -12.71 -3.13 -6.77
N GLY A 207 -12.01 -3.30 -5.65
CA GLY A 207 -12.61 -3.90 -4.47
C GLY A 207 -12.28 -3.12 -3.20
N HIS A 208 -13.25 -3.01 -2.30
CA HIS A 208 -13.07 -2.34 -1.02
C HIS A 208 -13.22 -3.34 0.14
N SER A 209 -12.31 -3.29 1.13
CA SER A 209 -12.36 -4.17 2.30
C SER A 209 -12.28 -5.66 1.89
N ARG A 210 -13.31 -6.48 2.18
CA ARG A 210 -13.41 -7.86 1.66
C ARG A 210 -13.44 -7.91 0.13
N GLY A 211 -14.05 -6.90 -0.51
CA GLY A 211 -13.99 -6.75 -1.95
C GLY A 211 -12.57 -6.58 -2.48
N GLY A 212 -11.66 -5.98 -1.69
CA GLY A 212 -10.26 -5.82 -2.06
C GLY A 212 -9.46 -7.13 -2.11
N GLU A 213 -9.79 -8.14 -1.29
CA GLU A 213 -9.31 -9.52 -1.46
C GLU A 213 -10.04 -10.21 -2.62
N ALA A 214 -11.33 -9.94 -2.78
CA ALA A 214 -12.14 -10.57 -3.82
C ALA A 214 -11.65 -10.26 -5.24
N VAL A 215 -11.15 -9.04 -5.52
CA VAL A 215 -10.57 -8.72 -6.85
C VAL A 215 -9.30 -9.51 -7.13
N ALA A 216 -8.48 -9.80 -6.10
CA ALA A 216 -7.33 -10.70 -6.26
C ALA A 216 -7.77 -12.15 -6.51
N ASN A 217 -8.84 -12.61 -5.84
CA ASN A 217 -9.43 -13.92 -6.09
C ASN A 217 -10.00 -13.99 -7.51
N ALA A 218 -10.72 -12.95 -7.96
CA ALA A 218 -11.25 -12.86 -9.33
C ALA A 218 -10.14 -12.93 -10.37
N ALA A 219 -9.06 -12.17 -10.20
CA ALA A 219 -7.91 -12.20 -11.11
C ALA A 219 -7.29 -13.60 -11.23
N ALA A 220 -7.19 -14.32 -10.11
CA ALA A 220 -6.71 -15.70 -10.12
C ALA A 220 -7.73 -16.67 -10.74
N PHE A 221 -9.02 -16.57 -10.40
CA PHE A 221 -10.09 -17.43 -10.93
C PHE A 221 -10.25 -17.29 -12.44
N ASN A 222 -9.99 -16.10 -12.98
CA ASN A 222 -10.03 -15.83 -14.41
C ASN A 222 -9.06 -16.70 -15.23
N ARG A 223 -8.04 -17.25 -14.57
CA ARG A 223 -7.02 -18.14 -15.19
C ARG A 223 -7.23 -19.62 -14.87
N LEU A 224 -8.25 -19.95 -14.07
CA LEU A 224 -8.50 -21.32 -13.63
C LEU A 224 -9.66 -21.95 -14.40
N SER A 225 -9.56 -23.25 -14.69
CA SER A 225 -10.66 -24.03 -15.29
C SER A 225 -11.65 -24.60 -14.29
N HIS A 226 -11.32 -24.57 -12.99
CA HIS A 226 -12.14 -25.17 -11.94
C HIS A 226 -11.99 -24.38 -10.64
N TYR A 227 -13.06 -24.40 -9.85
CA TYR A 227 -13.06 -23.85 -8.51
C TYR A 227 -12.11 -24.64 -7.59
N PRO A 228 -11.17 -23.99 -6.89
CA PRO A 228 -10.13 -24.68 -6.12
C PRO A 228 -10.64 -25.58 -4.99
N ASP A 229 -11.77 -25.24 -4.36
CA ASP A 229 -12.31 -26.00 -3.23
C ASP A 229 -13.30 -27.10 -3.67
N ASP A 230 -13.82 -27.03 -4.91
CA ASP A 230 -14.69 -28.07 -5.49
C ASP A 230 -14.56 -28.12 -7.02
N ALA A 231 -13.70 -28.99 -7.52
CA ALA A 231 -13.45 -29.15 -8.96
C ALA A 231 -14.67 -29.63 -9.77
N SER A 232 -15.82 -29.94 -9.15
CA SER A 232 -17.05 -30.18 -9.87
C SER A 232 -17.73 -28.89 -10.37
N LEU A 233 -17.26 -27.72 -9.90
CA LEU A 233 -17.64 -26.42 -10.44
C LEU A 233 -16.53 -25.96 -11.41
N THR A 234 -16.90 -25.84 -12.70
CA THR A 234 -16.01 -25.38 -13.75
C THR A 234 -16.09 -23.89 -13.93
N PHE A 235 -14.97 -23.27 -14.23
CA PHE A 235 -14.85 -21.89 -14.65
C PHE A 235 -14.65 -21.81 -16.16
N ASP A 236 -15.29 -20.84 -16.77
CA ASP A 236 -15.19 -20.52 -18.18
C ASP A 236 -14.95 -19.00 -18.32
N PHE A 237 -13.91 -18.53 -17.65
CA PHE A 237 -13.48 -17.15 -17.65
C PHE A 237 -12.11 -17.07 -18.32
N ASP A 238 -11.92 -16.08 -19.18
CA ASP A 238 -10.64 -15.80 -19.85
C ASP A 238 -10.70 -14.35 -20.38
N TYR A 239 -10.91 -13.39 -19.46
CA TYR A 239 -11.07 -11.99 -19.78
C TYR A 239 -9.75 -11.24 -19.67
N GLU A 240 -9.57 -10.22 -20.50
CA GLU A 240 -8.40 -9.34 -20.46
C GLU A 240 -8.56 -8.30 -19.31
N ILE A 241 -8.23 -8.74 -18.08
CA ILE A 241 -8.22 -7.88 -16.90
C ILE A 241 -6.88 -7.16 -16.86
N GLN A 242 -6.88 -5.87 -17.18
CA GLN A 242 -5.67 -5.03 -17.27
C GLN A 242 -5.09 -4.64 -15.91
N GLY A 243 -5.90 -4.67 -14.87
CA GLY A 243 -5.44 -4.34 -13.53
C GLY A 243 -6.52 -4.45 -12.48
N ILE A 244 -6.07 -4.50 -11.22
CA ILE A 244 -6.94 -4.53 -10.05
C ILE A 244 -6.58 -3.42 -9.06
N ILE A 245 -7.61 -2.90 -8.38
CA ILE A 245 -7.47 -1.89 -7.32
C ILE A 245 -8.05 -2.42 -6.03
N SER A 246 -7.26 -2.44 -4.95
CA SER A 246 -7.69 -2.84 -3.62
C SER A 246 -7.73 -1.65 -2.66
N ILE A 247 -8.92 -1.25 -2.22
CA ILE A 247 -9.15 -0.15 -1.28
C ILE A 247 -9.25 -0.72 0.13
N ALA A 248 -8.30 -0.38 1.00
CA ALA A 248 -8.27 -0.84 2.40
C ALA A 248 -8.61 -2.34 2.56
N PRO A 249 -7.95 -3.24 1.79
CA PRO A 249 -8.36 -4.63 1.70
C PRO A 249 -8.09 -5.41 2.99
N VAL A 250 -8.86 -6.48 3.19
CA VAL A 250 -8.42 -7.62 4.00
C VAL A 250 -7.54 -8.54 3.15
N ASP A 251 -6.85 -9.50 3.77
CA ASP A 251 -6.09 -10.53 3.06
C ASP A 251 -5.96 -11.80 3.91
N GLY A 252 -6.23 -12.95 3.31
CA GLY A 252 -6.17 -14.26 3.94
C GLY A 252 -7.49 -14.70 4.59
N GLN A 253 -8.62 -14.17 4.17
CA GLN A 253 -9.94 -14.69 4.54
C GLN A 253 -10.37 -15.84 3.61
N TYR A 254 -9.87 -15.89 2.39
CA TYR A 254 -9.97 -17.05 1.50
C TYR A 254 -8.59 -17.71 1.35
N LEU A 255 -8.50 -18.99 1.69
CA LEU A 255 -7.27 -19.76 1.71
C LEU A 255 -7.47 -21.12 1.04
N PRO A 256 -7.57 -21.19 -0.29
CA PRO A 256 -7.71 -22.45 -1.00
C PRO A 256 -6.50 -23.34 -0.69
N THR A 257 -6.76 -24.59 -0.30
CA THR A 257 -5.72 -25.54 0.12
C THR A 257 -4.79 -25.03 1.25
N GLY A 258 -5.25 -24.05 2.05
CA GLY A 258 -4.48 -23.43 3.12
C GLY A 258 -3.44 -22.41 2.65
N ARG A 259 -3.50 -21.96 1.40
CA ARG A 259 -2.56 -21.01 0.78
C ARG A 259 -3.28 -19.73 0.38
N LYS A 260 -2.56 -18.62 0.37
CA LYS A 260 -3.06 -17.36 -0.17
C LYS A 260 -3.01 -17.37 -1.69
N VAL A 261 -3.96 -16.69 -2.28
CA VAL A 261 -4.03 -16.49 -3.73
C VAL A 261 -2.87 -15.61 -4.19
N VAL A 262 -2.26 -15.95 -5.32
CA VAL A 262 -1.21 -15.18 -5.99
C VAL A 262 -1.79 -14.56 -7.24
N VAL A 263 -1.57 -13.26 -7.41
CA VAL A 263 -1.87 -12.54 -8.65
C VAL A 263 -0.61 -12.49 -9.50
N GLU A 264 -0.74 -12.70 -10.80
CA GLU A 264 0.39 -12.78 -11.73
C GLU A 264 0.15 -11.89 -12.96
N ASP A 265 1.22 -11.24 -13.44
CA ASP A 265 1.27 -10.49 -14.71
C ASP A 265 0.08 -9.52 -14.87
N MET A 266 -0.07 -8.63 -13.90
CA MET A 266 -1.18 -7.68 -13.83
C MET A 266 -0.78 -6.43 -13.05
N SER A 267 -1.21 -5.26 -13.50
CA SER A 267 -1.00 -4.03 -12.75
C SER A 267 -1.87 -3.98 -11.48
N TYR A 268 -1.30 -3.50 -10.39
CA TYR A 268 -1.94 -3.47 -9.07
C TYR A 268 -1.82 -2.12 -8.38
N LEU A 269 -2.95 -1.58 -7.92
CA LEU A 269 -2.98 -0.43 -7.04
C LEU A 269 -3.65 -0.81 -5.72
N THR A 270 -3.02 -0.47 -4.60
CA THR A 270 -3.66 -0.54 -3.29
C THR A 270 -3.44 0.72 -2.47
N PHE A 271 -4.44 1.12 -1.70
CA PHE A 271 -4.28 2.22 -0.76
C PHE A 271 -5.04 1.96 0.54
N HIS A 272 -4.51 2.54 1.62
CA HIS A 272 -4.98 2.27 2.98
C HIS A 272 -4.89 3.53 3.84
N GLY A 273 -5.90 3.71 4.69
CA GLY A 273 -5.94 4.82 5.66
C GLY A 273 -5.22 4.49 6.95
N SER A 274 -4.36 5.38 7.44
CA SER A 274 -3.67 5.16 8.72
C SER A 274 -4.62 5.05 9.92
N HIS A 275 -5.77 5.69 9.86
CA HIS A 275 -6.78 5.72 10.93
C HIS A 275 -7.95 4.76 10.66
N ASP A 276 -7.69 3.72 9.86
CA ASP A 276 -8.65 2.64 9.62
C ASP A 276 -9.01 1.94 10.94
N GLY A 277 -10.27 2.04 11.35
CA GLY A 277 -10.78 1.46 12.59
C GLY A 277 -11.34 0.05 12.43
N ASP A 278 -11.45 -0.46 11.21
CA ASP A 278 -11.93 -1.80 10.86
C ASP A 278 -10.78 -2.72 10.46
N VAL A 279 -10.13 -2.46 9.33
CA VAL A 279 -8.88 -3.11 8.93
C VAL A 279 -7.72 -2.27 9.45
N THR A 280 -7.31 -2.52 10.69
CA THR A 280 -6.41 -1.63 11.43
C THR A 280 -4.96 -1.62 10.92
N SER A 281 -4.63 -2.38 9.89
CA SER A 281 -3.29 -2.55 9.33
C SER A 281 -3.32 -2.68 7.81
N PHE A 282 -2.26 -2.28 7.13
CA PHE A 282 -2.20 -2.24 5.67
C PHE A 282 -2.02 -3.64 5.04
N HIS A 283 -3.06 -4.46 5.10
CA HIS A 283 -3.03 -5.83 4.53
C HIS A 283 -2.84 -5.87 3.01
N GLY A 284 -3.14 -4.80 2.29
CA GLY A 284 -2.88 -4.70 0.84
C GLY A 284 -1.42 -4.87 0.46
N LEU A 285 -0.49 -4.62 1.40
CA LEU A 285 0.94 -4.88 1.21
C LEU A 285 1.23 -6.36 0.97
N ARG A 286 0.49 -7.27 1.63
CA ARG A 286 0.67 -8.72 1.44
C ARG A 286 0.32 -9.16 0.01
N ILE A 287 -0.74 -8.59 -0.58
CA ILE A 287 -1.10 -8.83 -1.98
C ILE A 287 -0.02 -8.25 -2.89
N TYR A 288 0.45 -7.02 -2.59
CA TYR A 288 1.52 -6.33 -3.30
C TYR A 288 2.81 -7.17 -3.34
N ASP A 289 3.25 -7.69 -2.18
CA ASP A 289 4.51 -8.44 -2.07
C ASP A 289 4.42 -9.85 -2.70
N ARG A 290 3.21 -10.46 -2.73
CA ARG A 290 2.98 -11.75 -3.39
C ARG A 290 2.75 -11.67 -4.90
N LEU A 291 2.38 -10.50 -5.42
CA LEU A 291 2.15 -10.31 -6.85
C LEU A 291 3.45 -10.53 -7.62
N LYS A 292 3.39 -11.32 -8.69
CA LYS A 292 4.54 -11.68 -9.49
C LYS A 292 4.40 -11.16 -10.92
N PHE A 293 5.49 -10.65 -11.43
CA PHE A 293 5.67 -10.35 -12.85
C PHE A 293 6.55 -11.45 -13.45
N ASN A 294 5.96 -12.35 -14.22
CA ASN A 294 6.66 -13.48 -14.85
C ASN A 294 7.14 -13.14 -16.26
N ASP A 295 6.46 -12.21 -16.94
CA ASP A 295 6.81 -11.71 -18.27
C ASP A 295 7.40 -10.29 -18.18
N PRO A 296 8.72 -10.14 -18.30
CA PRO A 296 9.36 -8.83 -18.25
C PRO A 296 9.11 -7.97 -19.51
N ASP A 297 8.66 -8.58 -20.61
CA ASP A 297 8.35 -7.88 -21.86
C ASP A 297 6.94 -7.25 -21.81
N ASP A 298 6.07 -7.70 -20.90
CA ASP A 298 4.78 -7.09 -20.63
C ASP A 298 4.91 -6.07 -19.50
N PHE A 299 4.66 -4.79 -19.85
CA PHE A 299 4.80 -3.70 -18.89
C PHE A 299 3.65 -3.66 -17.91
N ASN A 300 3.92 -4.11 -16.70
CA ASN A 300 3.06 -4.00 -15.55
C ASN A 300 3.73 -3.23 -14.41
N PHE A 301 2.94 -2.70 -13.49
CA PHE A 301 3.44 -2.04 -12.29
C PHE A 301 2.54 -2.32 -11.08
N LYS A 302 3.12 -2.21 -9.91
CA LYS A 302 2.37 -2.25 -8.65
C LYS A 302 2.70 -1.03 -7.79
N SER A 303 1.66 -0.46 -7.18
CA SER A 303 1.79 0.70 -6.29
C SER A 303 0.95 0.52 -5.03
N ALA A 304 1.52 0.87 -3.89
CA ALA A 304 0.82 0.87 -2.61
C ALA A 304 0.98 2.24 -1.93
N ILE A 305 -0.14 2.84 -1.50
CA ILE A 305 -0.14 4.19 -0.96
C ILE A 305 -0.80 4.20 0.42
N TYR A 306 -0.03 4.61 1.43
CA TYR A 306 -0.51 4.83 2.78
C TYR A 306 -0.93 6.28 2.94
N VAL A 307 -2.20 6.50 3.30
CA VAL A 307 -2.82 7.83 3.40
C VAL A 307 -3.01 8.17 4.87
N TYR A 308 -2.23 9.12 5.37
CA TYR A 308 -2.33 9.52 6.77
C TYR A 308 -3.65 10.21 7.06
N ARG A 309 -4.27 9.88 8.20
CA ARG A 309 -5.57 10.38 8.65
C ARG A 309 -6.78 9.99 7.79
N ALA A 310 -6.63 9.11 6.82
CA ALA A 310 -7.78 8.46 6.19
C ALA A 310 -8.26 7.28 7.05
N ASN A 311 -9.55 6.97 6.97
CA ASN A 311 -10.17 5.83 7.66
C ASN A 311 -10.69 4.78 6.68
N HIS A 312 -11.31 3.70 7.18
CA HIS A 312 -11.86 2.64 6.35
C HIS A 312 -13.05 3.10 5.50
N GLY A 313 -14.04 3.70 6.14
CA GLY A 313 -15.36 3.90 5.56
C GLY A 313 -15.49 5.04 4.56
N GLN A 314 -14.71 6.13 4.70
CA GLN A 314 -14.90 7.35 3.89
C GLN A 314 -14.55 7.19 2.39
N TRP A 315 -13.96 6.07 1.98
CA TRP A 315 -13.82 5.70 0.56
C TRP A 315 -15.16 5.36 -0.11
N ASN A 316 -16.17 5.06 0.71
CA ASN A 316 -17.53 4.78 0.28
C ASN A 316 -18.44 5.88 0.83
N SER A 317 -19.19 6.58 -0.02
CA SER A 317 -19.96 7.77 0.37
C SER A 317 -21.09 7.49 1.35
N VAL A 318 -21.55 6.22 1.46
CA VAL A 318 -22.61 5.84 2.38
C VAL A 318 -22.13 5.25 3.72
N TRP A 319 -20.85 4.81 3.80
CA TRP A 319 -20.31 4.28 5.06
C TRP A 319 -19.85 5.39 6.02
N GLY A 320 -19.23 6.44 5.48
CA GLY A 320 -18.74 7.59 6.25
C GLY A 320 -17.66 7.24 7.27
N PRO A 321 -17.56 8.00 8.39
CA PRO A 321 -16.47 7.84 9.37
C PRO A 321 -16.70 6.73 10.41
N ASN A 322 -17.77 5.96 10.32
CA ASN A 322 -18.19 5.00 11.34
C ASN A 322 -17.72 3.57 11.07
N ASP A 323 -16.41 3.36 10.94
CA ASP A 323 -15.79 2.09 10.56
C ASP A 323 -16.30 0.87 11.35
N ASN A 324 -16.63 1.03 12.64
CA ASN A 324 -17.16 -0.03 13.50
C ASN A 324 -18.67 0.15 13.78
N GLY A 325 -19.41 0.77 12.85
CA GLY A 325 -20.85 0.96 12.92
C GLY A 325 -21.29 2.07 13.89
N PRO A 326 -22.57 2.12 14.30
CA PRO A 326 -23.19 3.26 15.00
C PRO A 326 -22.56 3.61 16.35
N ARG A 327 -21.78 2.72 16.95
CA ARG A 327 -21.07 2.97 18.22
C ARG A 327 -19.68 3.55 18.04
N SER A 328 -19.21 3.62 16.82
CA SER A 328 -17.88 4.11 16.44
C SER A 328 -17.49 5.44 17.13
N PRO A 329 -18.34 6.49 17.14
CA PRO A 329 -17.98 7.75 17.78
C PRO A 329 -17.71 7.68 19.29
N ARG A 330 -18.03 6.57 19.94
CA ARG A 330 -17.75 6.34 21.37
C ARG A 330 -16.39 5.64 21.59
N ILE A 331 -15.89 4.96 20.58
CA ILE A 331 -14.72 4.11 20.65
C ILE A 331 -13.58 4.75 19.87
N LEU A 332 -13.81 5.14 18.62
CA LEU A 332 -12.82 5.67 17.70
C LEU A 332 -12.58 7.18 17.92
N ASP A 333 -11.36 7.61 17.71
CA ASP A 333 -10.99 9.03 17.72
C ASP A 333 -11.12 9.62 16.30
N LEU A 334 -12.32 10.07 15.98
CA LEU A 334 -12.64 10.60 14.64
C LEU A 334 -12.14 12.03 14.40
N ARG A 335 -11.55 12.68 15.42
CA ARG A 335 -11.13 14.11 15.35
C ARG A 335 -9.91 14.33 14.44
N GLY A 336 -9.11 13.27 14.26
CA GLY A 336 -7.91 13.32 13.44
C GLY A 336 -8.14 13.00 11.97
N LEU A 337 -9.36 12.60 11.58
CA LEU A 337 -9.64 12.23 10.20
C LEU A 337 -9.58 13.44 9.27
N ILE A 338 -9.12 13.22 8.05
CA ILE A 338 -9.30 14.19 6.96
C ILE A 338 -10.79 14.23 6.58
N PRO A 339 -11.27 15.33 5.98
CA PRO A 339 -12.63 15.42 5.45
C PRO A 339 -12.93 14.25 4.49
N GLU A 340 -14.18 13.81 4.46
CA GLU A 340 -14.58 12.69 3.59
C GLU A 340 -14.47 13.02 2.10
N GLU A 341 -14.72 14.29 1.75
CA GLU A 341 -14.52 14.79 0.39
C GLU A 341 -13.05 14.76 -0.03
N ASP A 342 -12.12 15.06 0.87
CA ASP A 342 -10.68 14.97 0.63
C ASP A 342 -10.26 13.50 0.44
N GLN A 343 -10.78 12.59 1.26
CA GLN A 343 -10.47 11.17 1.13
C GLN A 343 -10.98 10.63 -0.21
N ARG A 344 -12.21 10.98 -0.64
CA ARG A 344 -12.74 10.63 -1.95
C ARG A 344 -11.97 11.29 -3.09
N ARG A 345 -11.54 12.55 -2.91
CA ARG A 345 -10.71 13.26 -3.91
C ARG A 345 -9.41 12.53 -4.21
N PHE A 346 -8.75 11.99 -3.18
CA PHE A 346 -7.59 11.11 -3.37
C PHE A 346 -7.94 9.89 -4.25
N ALA A 347 -9.05 9.22 -3.95
CA ALA A 347 -9.50 8.06 -4.74
C ALA A 347 -9.83 8.44 -6.19
N GLU A 348 -10.51 9.56 -6.43
CA GLU A 348 -10.80 10.09 -7.77
C GLU A 348 -9.53 10.24 -8.61
N ILE A 349 -8.46 10.82 -8.04
CA ILE A 349 -7.20 11.04 -8.74
C ILE A 349 -6.52 9.71 -9.06
N TYR A 350 -6.31 8.87 -8.05
CA TYR A 350 -5.53 7.64 -8.21
C TYR A 350 -6.25 6.56 -9.03
N VAL A 351 -7.56 6.40 -8.82
CA VAL A 351 -8.36 5.45 -9.60
C VAL A 351 -8.42 5.88 -11.06
N SER A 352 -8.72 7.17 -11.34
CA SER A 352 -8.78 7.65 -12.72
C SER A 352 -7.43 7.57 -13.43
N ALA A 353 -6.34 7.94 -12.75
CA ALA A 353 -5.01 7.81 -13.31
C ALA A 353 -4.65 6.34 -13.61
N PHE A 354 -5.00 5.42 -12.71
CA PHE A 354 -4.72 3.99 -12.88
C PHE A 354 -5.46 3.42 -14.10
N VAL A 355 -6.78 3.65 -14.18
CA VAL A 355 -7.55 3.14 -15.31
C VAL A 355 -7.11 3.77 -16.65
N ASP A 356 -6.75 5.06 -16.68
CA ASP A 356 -6.21 5.70 -17.90
C ASP A 356 -4.87 5.05 -18.34
N VAL A 357 -3.99 4.70 -17.37
CA VAL A 357 -2.71 4.03 -17.70
C VAL A 357 -2.94 2.62 -18.23
N VAL A 358 -3.70 1.79 -17.51
CA VAL A 358 -3.77 0.36 -17.82
C VAL A 358 -4.70 0.03 -18.99
N THR A 359 -5.75 0.84 -19.26
CA THR A 359 -6.70 0.56 -20.33
C THR A 359 -6.48 1.44 -21.59
N LYS A 360 -6.06 2.69 -21.42
CA LYS A 360 -5.84 3.63 -22.53
C LYS A 360 -4.36 3.80 -22.87
N GLY A 361 -3.46 3.21 -22.10
CA GLY A 361 -2.02 3.36 -22.27
C GLY A 361 -1.54 4.81 -22.05
N ASP A 362 -2.25 5.61 -21.25
CA ASP A 362 -1.85 7.00 -20.98
C ASP A 362 -0.71 7.07 -19.95
N LYS A 363 0.47 6.79 -20.42
CA LYS A 363 1.69 6.72 -19.59
C LYS A 363 2.09 8.05 -18.96
N ARG A 364 1.44 9.17 -19.30
CA ARG A 364 1.68 10.48 -18.65
C ARG A 364 1.41 10.43 -17.15
N TYR A 365 0.51 9.53 -16.71
CA TYR A 365 0.15 9.38 -15.30
C TYR A 365 1.04 8.39 -14.53
N LEU A 366 1.91 7.62 -15.16
CA LEU A 366 2.80 6.67 -14.47
C LEU A 366 3.62 7.28 -13.32
N PRO A 367 4.20 8.51 -13.45
CA PRO A 367 4.97 9.10 -12.37
C PRO A 367 4.21 9.26 -11.03
N ILE A 368 2.88 9.37 -11.07
CA ILE A 368 2.01 9.52 -9.89
C ILE A 368 2.14 8.33 -8.95
N PHE A 369 2.23 7.14 -9.51
CA PHE A 369 2.27 5.87 -8.75
C PHE A 369 3.62 5.63 -8.10
N ARG A 370 4.68 6.20 -8.66
CA ARG A 370 6.03 6.14 -8.10
C ARG A 370 6.24 7.19 -7.01
N ASP A 371 5.73 8.39 -7.21
CA ASP A 371 5.96 9.52 -6.31
C ASP A 371 4.77 10.49 -6.29
N HIS A 372 3.99 10.43 -5.22
CA HIS A 372 2.84 11.31 -5.02
C HIS A 372 3.17 12.81 -5.07
N ARG A 373 4.44 13.19 -4.86
CA ARG A 373 4.87 14.59 -4.82
C ARG A 373 4.77 15.29 -6.18
N VAL A 374 4.80 14.53 -7.29
CA VAL A 374 4.64 15.11 -8.66
C VAL A 374 3.26 15.73 -8.89
N ILE A 375 2.26 15.38 -8.05
CA ILE A 375 0.89 15.89 -8.11
C ILE A 375 0.44 16.54 -6.79
N GLY A 376 1.37 17.00 -5.97
CA GLY A 376 1.05 17.56 -4.65
C GLY A 376 -0.01 18.67 -4.67
N GLN A 377 -0.14 19.39 -5.79
CA GLN A 377 -1.16 20.43 -5.98
C GLN A 377 -2.59 19.91 -6.20
N TRP A 378 -2.75 18.63 -6.56
CA TRP A 378 -4.07 18.00 -6.77
C TRP A 378 -4.53 17.22 -5.55
N LEU A 379 -3.57 16.77 -4.75
CA LEU A 379 -3.83 15.93 -3.58
C LEU A 379 -4.28 16.75 -2.37
N PRO A 380 -5.17 16.21 -1.55
CA PRO A 380 -5.49 16.76 -0.24
C PRO A 380 -4.26 16.91 0.65
N GLU A 381 -4.31 17.91 1.55
CA GLU A 381 -3.22 18.20 2.47
C GLU A 381 -3.15 17.15 3.60
N THR A 382 -2.38 16.10 3.36
CA THR A 382 -2.02 15.09 4.35
C THR A 382 -0.66 14.49 4.00
N MET A 383 -0.23 13.47 4.74
CA MET A 383 1.02 12.76 4.46
C MET A 383 0.72 11.46 3.70
N TYR A 384 1.60 11.15 2.76
CA TYR A 384 1.52 9.94 1.95
C TYR A 384 2.84 9.20 2.02
N VAL A 385 2.78 7.85 2.00
CA VAL A 385 3.94 6.98 1.79
C VAL A 385 3.64 6.09 0.61
N THR A 386 4.54 6.05 -0.36
CA THR A 386 4.33 5.33 -1.62
C THR A 386 5.36 4.22 -1.78
N ARG A 387 4.88 2.99 -2.06
CA ARG A 387 5.67 1.88 -2.59
C ARG A 387 5.38 1.73 -4.08
N PHE A 388 6.41 1.39 -4.86
CA PHE A 388 6.29 1.25 -6.30
C PHE A 388 7.31 0.25 -6.85
N GLU A 389 6.89 -0.55 -7.82
CA GLU A 389 7.73 -1.49 -8.55
C GLU A 389 7.14 -1.74 -9.94
N THR A 390 7.97 -2.00 -10.94
CA THR A 390 7.57 -2.37 -12.29
C THR A 390 8.00 -3.79 -12.63
N SER A 391 7.42 -4.37 -13.69
CA SER A 391 7.83 -5.68 -14.23
C SER A 391 9.28 -5.71 -14.73
N GLY A 392 9.87 -4.55 -15.00
CA GLY A 392 11.28 -4.42 -15.39
C GLY A 392 12.26 -4.35 -14.21
N PHE A 393 11.83 -4.50 -12.97
CA PHE A 393 12.70 -4.50 -11.81
C PHE A 393 13.54 -5.78 -11.72
N GLU A 394 14.86 -5.63 -11.67
CA GLU A 394 15.83 -6.70 -11.51
C GLU A 394 16.37 -6.72 -10.07
N ALA A 395 15.91 -7.68 -9.29
CA ALA A 395 16.27 -7.79 -7.87
C ALA A 395 17.75 -8.16 -7.67
N LEU A 396 18.42 -7.49 -6.77
CA LEU A 396 19.75 -7.85 -6.24
C LEU A 396 19.62 -8.48 -4.86
N ALA A 397 18.80 -7.92 -3.98
CA ALA A 397 18.53 -8.44 -2.64
C ALA A 397 17.10 -8.10 -2.20
N THR A 398 16.30 -9.13 -1.99
CA THR A 398 14.91 -9.05 -1.52
C THR A 398 14.72 -9.75 -0.16
N PHE A 399 15.77 -10.43 0.32
CA PHE A 399 15.80 -11.11 1.61
C PHE A 399 14.81 -12.28 1.78
N GLU A 400 14.26 -12.77 0.65
CA GLU A 400 13.32 -13.91 0.62
C GLU A 400 14.01 -15.22 0.22
N GLU A 401 15.28 -15.17 -0.16
CA GLU A 401 16.00 -16.28 -0.80
C GLU A 401 16.40 -17.40 0.15
N ASP A 402 16.92 -17.08 1.35
CA ASP A 402 17.40 -18.05 2.33
C ASP A 402 17.55 -17.44 3.73
N ILE A 403 18.37 -18.04 4.61
CA ILE A 403 18.64 -17.56 5.97
C ILE A 403 20.06 -17.02 6.16
N ASP A 404 20.85 -16.95 5.10
CA ASP A 404 22.22 -16.43 5.12
C ASP A 404 22.22 -14.93 4.81
N VAL A 405 22.31 -14.10 5.83
CA VAL A 405 22.32 -12.62 5.71
C VAL A 405 23.44 -12.06 4.82
N THR A 406 24.35 -12.90 4.35
CA THR A 406 25.47 -12.51 3.47
C THR A 406 25.22 -12.82 1.99
N THR A 407 24.08 -13.43 1.64
CA THR A 407 23.65 -13.70 0.27
C THR A 407 22.63 -12.71 -0.21
N GLY A 408 22.46 -12.59 -1.51
CA GLY A 408 21.40 -11.78 -2.14
C GLY A 408 20.62 -12.62 -3.16
N SER A 409 19.47 -12.11 -3.60
CA SER A 409 18.51 -12.83 -4.44
C SER A 409 19.07 -13.17 -5.83
N ALA A 410 19.89 -12.30 -6.41
CA ALA A 410 20.51 -12.59 -7.70
C ALA A 410 21.71 -13.53 -7.54
N PRO A 411 21.89 -14.50 -8.46
CA PRO A 411 22.97 -15.48 -8.35
C PRO A 411 24.36 -14.85 -8.25
N GLY A 412 25.08 -15.17 -7.16
CA GLY A 412 26.44 -14.70 -6.91
C GLY A 412 26.53 -13.29 -6.32
N VAL A 413 25.41 -12.65 -6.04
CA VAL A 413 25.39 -11.44 -5.22
C VAL A 413 25.71 -11.81 -3.79
N SER A 414 26.55 -11.00 -3.13
CA SER A 414 26.90 -11.13 -1.73
C SER A 414 26.72 -9.81 -0.98
N ILE A 415 26.50 -9.91 0.32
CA ILE A 415 26.22 -8.75 1.17
C ILE A 415 27.28 -8.64 2.26
N ARG A 416 27.67 -7.40 2.56
CA ARG A 416 28.64 -7.11 3.59
C ARG A 416 28.24 -5.92 4.45
N GLY A 417 28.40 -6.04 5.76
CA GLY A 417 28.22 -4.97 6.73
C GLY A 417 29.56 -4.57 7.37
N ASP A 418 29.82 -3.26 7.43
CA ASP A 418 30.99 -2.71 8.11
C ASP A 418 30.54 -1.76 9.22
N SER A 419 31.02 -1.98 10.45
CA SER A 419 30.77 -1.08 11.58
C SER A 419 29.29 -0.88 11.95
N LEU A 420 28.43 -1.83 11.61
CA LEU A 420 27.02 -1.85 12.00
C LEU A 420 26.88 -2.33 13.47
N SER A 421 25.99 -1.71 14.22
CA SER A 421 25.61 -2.16 15.57
C SER A 421 24.48 -3.21 15.54
N THR A 422 23.69 -3.22 14.47
CA THR A 422 22.70 -4.26 14.19
C THR A 422 22.75 -4.56 12.69
N TRP A 423 22.71 -5.85 12.38
CA TRP A 423 22.49 -6.36 11.03
C TRP A 423 21.74 -7.68 11.16
N LYS A 424 20.50 -7.68 10.75
CA LYS A 424 19.65 -8.87 10.81
C LYS A 424 18.54 -8.77 9.77
N GLU A 425 18.11 -9.90 9.28
CA GLU A 425 16.90 -10.05 8.49
C GLU A 425 15.75 -10.49 9.37
N ALA A 426 14.58 -9.99 9.10
CA ALA A 426 13.37 -10.34 9.81
C ALA A 426 12.13 -10.00 8.97
N THR A 427 11.07 -10.76 9.20
CA THR A 427 9.75 -10.44 8.65
C THR A 427 9.29 -9.08 9.18
N LEU A 428 8.81 -8.23 8.28
CA LEU A 428 8.20 -6.96 8.64
C LEU A 428 6.87 -7.18 9.36
N GLU A 429 6.66 -6.41 10.41
CA GLU A 429 5.43 -6.47 11.20
C GLU A 429 4.45 -5.37 10.81
N LEU A 430 3.19 -5.73 10.72
CA LEU A 430 2.07 -4.79 10.70
C LEU A 430 1.74 -4.33 12.12
N ARG A 431 1.01 -3.24 12.26
CA ARG A 431 0.47 -2.81 13.55
C ARG A 431 -0.49 -3.86 14.09
N SER A 432 -0.07 -4.62 15.07
CA SER A 432 -0.82 -5.76 15.61
C SER A 432 -1.53 -5.43 16.90
N SER A 433 -2.72 -5.99 17.03
CA SER A 433 -3.49 -5.97 18.26
C SER A 433 -3.09 -7.02 19.29
N ASN A 434 -2.13 -7.92 19.02
CA ASN A 434 -1.80 -8.98 19.97
C ASN A 434 -0.39 -9.56 19.72
N ARG A 435 0.44 -9.57 20.78
CA ARG A 435 1.82 -10.09 20.77
C ARG A 435 1.98 -11.54 20.31
N ASN A 436 0.93 -12.31 20.32
CA ASN A 436 0.93 -13.72 19.93
C ASN A 436 0.25 -13.94 18.57
N ASN A 437 -0.07 -12.87 17.83
CA ASN A 437 -0.81 -12.99 16.58
C ASN A 437 0.16 -13.04 15.40
N THR A 438 0.39 -14.24 14.87
CA THR A 438 1.16 -14.46 13.63
C THR A 438 0.52 -13.77 12.40
N SER A 439 -0.74 -13.34 12.51
CA SER A 439 -1.42 -12.57 11.47
C SER A 439 -0.97 -11.10 11.37
N ALA A 440 -0.07 -10.66 12.24
CA ALA A 440 0.50 -9.32 12.21
C ALA A 440 1.68 -9.15 11.24
N SER A 441 2.11 -10.20 10.57
CA SER A 441 3.19 -10.17 9.59
C SER A 441 2.76 -9.45 8.31
N GLN A 442 3.67 -8.68 7.70
CA GLN A 442 3.54 -8.24 6.31
C GLN A 442 3.79 -9.38 5.32
N GLU A 443 4.30 -10.54 5.81
CA GLU A 443 4.68 -11.71 4.99
C GLU A 443 5.80 -11.39 4.00
N ASN A 444 6.64 -10.43 4.34
CA ASN A 444 7.75 -9.92 3.58
C ASN A 444 8.96 -9.78 4.50
N GLN A 445 10.13 -10.20 4.07
CA GLN A 445 11.39 -10.06 4.80
C GLN A 445 12.01 -8.70 4.48
N ALA A 446 12.84 -8.22 5.39
CA ALA A 446 13.67 -7.05 5.16
C ALA A 446 14.90 -7.09 6.04
N VAL A 447 15.98 -6.45 5.62
CA VAL A 447 17.15 -6.26 6.47
C VAL A 447 16.95 -5.06 7.39
N THR A 448 17.21 -5.24 8.67
CA THR A 448 17.33 -4.14 9.64
C THR A 448 18.80 -3.87 9.90
N VAL A 449 19.23 -2.64 9.65
CA VAL A 449 20.58 -2.17 9.92
C VAL A 449 20.55 -0.98 10.87
N ALA A 450 21.41 -1.01 11.88
CA ALA A 450 21.56 0.09 12.83
C ALA A 450 23.02 0.48 12.97
N TRP A 451 23.25 1.74 13.28
CA TRP A 451 24.60 2.29 13.45
C TRP A 451 24.63 3.37 14.54
N ASN A 452 25.80 3.55 15.09
CA ASN A 452 26.16 4.75 15.83
C ASN A 452 27.67 5.02 15.60
N ASN A 453 27.98 6.13 14.96
CA ASN A 453 29.35 6.49 14.60
C ASN A 453 30.13 7.11 15.77
N ARG A 454 29.48 7.40 16.92
CA ARG A 454 30.13 7.86 18.15
C ARG A 454 30.85 6.71 18.83
N ILE A 455 31.95 7.01 19.51
CA ILE A 455 32.75 6.05 20.29
C ILE A 455 32.50 6.31 21.78
N ALA A 456 32.23 5.27 22.55
CA ALA A 456 32.00 5.37 23.99
C ALA A 456 33.26 5.88 24.72
N GLY A 457 33.08 6.84 25.62
CA GLY A 457 34.21 7.40 26.40
C GLY A 457 35.10 8.41 25.67
N ALA A 458 34.96 8.57 24.37
CA ALA A 458 35.66 9.61 23.63
C ALA A 458 34.92 10.96 23.75
N ASP A 459 35.63 12.06 23.44
CA ASP A 459 35.01 13.38 23.31
C ASP A 459 33.81 13.27 22.35
N THR A 460 32.70 13.94 22.67
CA THR A 460 31.45 13.91 21.89
C THR A 460 31.62 14.27 20.40
N ALA A 461 32.74 14.87 20.04
CA ALA A 461 33.14 15.19 18.66
C ALA A 461 33.89 14.03 17.95
N ALA A 462 34.32 12.99 18.65
CA ALA A 462 35.07 11.89 18.04
C ALA A 462 34.09 10.88 17.40
N HIS A 463 34.19 10.76 16.08
CA HIS A 463 33.45 9.79 15.28
C HIS A 463 34.40 8.76 14.69
N GLY A 464 34.02 7.49 14.77
CA GLY A 464 34.65 6.42 13.98
C GLY A 464 34.28 6.54 12.49
N PRO A 465 34.81 5.65 11.63
CA PRO A 465 34.42 5.61 10.23
C PRO A 465 32.92 5.35 10.11
N PRO A 466 32.24 5.94 9.08
CA PRO A 466 30.82 5.68 8.84
C PRO A 466 30.55 4.19 8.66
N ALA A 467 29.48 3.71 9.27
CA ALA A 467 29.00 2.36 9.01
C ALA A 467 28.55 2.21 7.56
N ARG A 468 28.61 0.98 7.05
CA ARG A 468 28.24 0.65 5.67
C ARG A 468 27.46 -0.65 5.60
N TYR A 469 26.51 -0.71 4.67
CA TYR A 469 25.85 -1.92 4.20
C TYR A 469 26.01 -1.99 2.69
N SER A 470 26.64 -3.03 2.17
CA SER A 470 27.04 -3.12 0.77
C SER A 470 26.53 -4.39 0.13
N VAL A 471 25.89 -4.25 -1.04
CA VAL A 471 25.49 -5.34 -1.95
C VAL A 471 26.55 -5.43 -3.04
N GLU A 472 27.25 -6.56 -3.10
CA GLU A 472 28.36 -6.79 -4.02
C GLU A 472 27.90 -7.64 -5.21
N LEU A 473 28.12 -7.14 -6.43
CA LEU A 473 27.68 -7.79 -7.67
C LEU A 473 28.81 -8.65 -8.25
N PRO A 474 28.52 -9.88 -8.70
CA PRO A 474 29.50 -10.68 -9.42
C PRO A 474 29.87 -10.04 -10.75
N ALA A 475 31.06 -10.40 -11.27
CA ALA A 475 31.53 -9.88 -12.55
C ALA A 475 30.55 -10.24 -13.69
N GLY A 476 30.19 -9.23 -14.48
CA GLY A 476 29.33 -9.39 -15.65
C GLY A 476 27.82 -9.27 -15.38
N LEU A 477 27.35 -9.28 -14.13
CA LEU A 477 25.92 -9.13 -13.83
C LEU A 477 25.37 -7.80 -14.38
N ALA A 478 25.99 -6.68 -14.01
CA ALA A 478 25.58 -5.36 -14.48
C ALA A 478 25.66 -5.20 -16.01
N ALA A 479 26.64 -5.87 -16.66
CA ALA A 479 26.75 -5.86 -18.12
C ALA A 479 25.57 -6.57 -18.81
N GLY A 480 25.04 -7.63 -18.19
CA GLY A 480 23.85 -8.35 -18.67
C GLY A 480 22.57 -7.51 -18.60
N MET A 481 22.45 -6.62 -17.64
CA MET A 481 21.29 -5.76 -17.40
C MET A 481 21.14 -4.57 -18.37
N ARG A 482 22.10 -4.33 -19.27
CA ARG A 482 22.09 -3.21 -20.25
C ARG A 482 21.86 -1.84 -19.63
N LEU A 483 22.45 -1.58 -18.47
CA LEU A 483 22.30 -0.34 -17.73
C LEU A 483 22.81 0.89 -18.50
N TRP A 484 22.10 2.00 -18.35
CA TRP A 484 22.42 3.29 -18.94
C TRP A 484 22.04 4.44 -17.97
N ALA A 485 22.27 5.67 -18.33
CA ALA A 485 22.02 6.82 -17.47
C ALA A 485 20.52 7.00 -17.06
N GLY A 486 19.60 6.49 -17.86
CA GLY A 486 18.16 6.51 -17.57
C GLY A 486 17.68 5.34 -16.71
N SER A 487 18.47 4.29 -16.54
CA SER A 487 18.18 3.22 -15.59
C SER A 487 18.19 3.75 -14.15
N THR A 488 17.48 3.06 -13.25
CA THR A 488 17.42 3.46 -11.83
C THR A 488 17.99 2.38 -10.91
N LEU A 489 18.56 2.82 -9.81
CA LEU A 489 18.76 2.02 -8.61
C LEU A 489 17.51 2.23 -7.75
N ASP A 490 16.79 1.14 -7.49
CA ASP A 490 15.56 1.15 -6.72
C ASP A 490 15.74 0.36 -5.43
N PHE A 491 15.15 0.84 -4.35
CA PHE A 491 15.07 0.14 -3.08
C PHE A 491 13.95 0.73 -2.23
N MET A 492 13.50 -0.05 -1.25
CA MET A 492 12.53 0.40 -0.27
C MET A 492 13.22 0.63 1.07
N LEU A 493 12.81 1.68 1.79
CA LEU A 493 13.39 2.02 3.08
C LEU A 493 12.35 2.61 4.02
N ALA A 494 12.43 2.24 5.30
CA ALA A 494 11.70 2.88 6.38
C ALA A 494 12.61 3.06 7.60
N PRO A 495 12.54 4.18 8.34
CA PRO A 495 13.25 4.34 9.59
C PRO A 495 12.49 3.62 10.71
N THR A 496 13.23 3.20 11.72
CA THR A 496 12.65 2.86 13.02
C THR A 496 12.86 4.02 14.01
N ASN A 497 12.20 3.97 15.18
CA ASN A 497 12.38 4.97 16.22
C ASN A 497 13.57 4.62 17.16
N ARG A 498 14.55 3.85 16.68
CA ARG A 498 15.67 3.37 17.50
C ARG A 498 16.99 4.01 17.08
N VAL A 499 17.73 4.48 18.08
CA VAL A 499 19.12 4.91 17.91
C VAL A 499 19.95 4.06 18.87
N PRO A 500 20.88 3.21 18.37
CA PRO A 500 21.70 2.39 19.24
C PRO A 500 22.70 3.26 20.04
N GLY A 501 23.18 2.70 21.16
CA GLY A 501 24.24 3.33 21.93
C GLY A 501 25.56 3.48 21.14
N PRO A 502 26.47 4.37 21.58
CA PRO A 502 27.80 4.52 20.98
C PRO A 502 28.54 3.20 20.86
N ARG A 503 29.42 3.07 19.88
CA ARG A 503 30.28 1.88 19.72
C ARG A 503 31.25 1.77 20.90
N PRO A 504 31.64 0.54 21.30
CA PRO A 504 32.73 0.35 22.24
C PRO A 504 34.02 1.03 21.74
N ASP A 505 34.84 1.52 22.65
CA ASP A 505 36.16 2.02 22.30
C ASP A 505 37.07 0.84 21.93
N PRO A 506 37.62 0.77 20.72
CA PRO A 506 38.53 -0.32 20.33
C PRO A 506 39.74 -0.48 21.27
N ALA A 507 40.23 0.63 21.85
CA ALA A 507 41.32 0.58 22.81
C ALA A 507 40.91 -0.05 24.17
N ALA A 508 39.64 0.10 24.55
CA ALA A 508 39.09 -0.53 25.76
C ALA A 508 38.78 -2.04 25.57
N GLU A 509 38.45 -2.45 24.34
CA GLU A 509 38.28 -3.87 24.01
C GLU A 509 39.63 -4.64 24.07
N ASP A 510 40.72 -4.04 23.55
CA ASP A 510 42.06 -4.62 23.65
C ASP A 510 42.53 -4.76 25.12
N GLU A 511 42.20 -3.79 26.00
CA GLU A 511 42.47 -3.86 27.43
C GLU A 511 41.58 -4.92 28.14
N ALA A 512 40.28 -4.99 27.78
CA ALA A 512 39.38 -5.98 28.36
C ALA A 512 39.71 -7.42 27.93
N ASP A 513 40.13 -7.63 26.69
CA ASP A 513 40.60 -8.91 26.18
C ASP A 513 41.96 -9.31 26.82
N ALA A 514 42.80 -8.35 27.14
CA ALA A 514 44.03 -8.60 27.90
C ALA A 514 43.72 -9.01 29.34
N VAL A 515 42.75 -8.35 30.01
CA VAL A 515 42.31 -8.67 31.37
C VAL A 515 41.53 -9.99 31.44
N ASN A 516 40.70 -10.30 30.45
CA ASN A 516 39.93 -11.54 30.40
C ASN A 516 40.78 -12.77 30.07
N ARG A 517 41.94 -12.64 29.44
CA ARG A 517 42.90 -13.75 29.29
C ARG A 517 43.54 -14.15 30.60
N ASP A 518 43.66 -13.22 31.55
CA ASP A 518 44.18 -13.51 32.91
C ASP A 518 43.06 -13.96 33.88
N ALA A 519 41.77 -13.71 33.57
CA ALA A 519 40.63 -14.04 34.44
C ALA A 519 39.87 -15.33 34.07
N ALA A 520 40.29 -16.09 33.06
CA ALA A 520 39.57 -17.29 32.56
C ALA A 520 39.66 -18.52 33.49
N GLU A 521 40.07 -18.38 34.75
CA GLU A 521 40.18 -19.49 35.70
C GLU A 521 39.30 -19.40 36.98
N VAL A 522 38.33 -18.49 37.07
CA VAL A 522 37.40 -18.49 38.22
C VAL A 522 35.97 -18.12 37.84
N ASP A 523 35.10 -19.08 38.10
CA ASP A 523 33.66 -18.98 38.46
C ASP A 523 32.58 -19.01 37.37
N ARG A 524 32.05 -20.22 37.20
CA ARG A 524 30.68 -20.49 36.77
C ARG A 524 29.77 -20.48 37.99
N ASN A 525 29.05 -19.43 38.23
CA ASN A 525 27.69 -19.45 38.82
C ASN A 525 27.23 -18.05 39.23
N SER A 526 26.30 -17.51 38.50
CA SER A 526 25.13 -16.79 39.05
C SER A 526 24.36 -16.14 37.93
N GLN A 527 23.23 -16.75 37.62
CA GLN A 527 22.15 -16.05 36.90
C GLN A 527 21.41 -15.19 37.92
N GLU A 528 21.35 -13.90 37.71
CA GLU A 528 20.30 -13.05 38.28
C GLU A 528 19.67 -12.19 37.17
N GLU A 529 18.37 -12.45 36.99
CA GLU A 529 17.50 -11.64 36.15
C GLU A 529 17.35 -10.23 36.75
N GLY A 530 17.89 -9.23 36.06
CA GLY A 530 17.68 -7.81 36.36
C GLY A 530 16.57 -7.22 35.52
N SER A 531 15.45 -6.85 36.14
CA SER A 531 14.39 -6.06 35.52
C SER A 531 14.92 -4.70 35.04
N PRO A 532 14.50 -4.19 33.85
CA PRO A 532 14.97 -2.91 33.36
C PRO A 532 14.47 -1.74 34.21
N PRO A 533 15.28 -0.69 34.40
CA PRO A 533 14.92 0.44 35.24
C PRO A 533 13.77 1.27 34.61
N ARG A 534 12.74 1.55 35.41
CA ARG A 534 11.66 2.48 35.04
C ARG A 534 12.25 3.88 34.88
N ARG A 535 12.23 4.42 33.65
CA ARG A 535 12.56 5.82 33.38
C ARG A 535 11.56 6.75 34.11
N ARG A 536 12.09 7.62 34.98
CA ARG A 536 11.35 8.77 35.53
C ARG A 536 11.15 9.80 34.41
N ARG A 537 9.89 10.15 34.14
CA ARG A 537 9.51 11.29 33.32
C ARG A 537 9.98 12.58 33.99
N GLY A 538 11.07 13.17 33.50
CA GLY A 538 11.43 14.55 33.71
C GLY A 538 11.05 15.32 32.45
N SER A 539 10.35 16.43 32.60
CA SER A 539 10.03 17.36 31.53
C SER A 539 11.26 18.20 31.17
N GLU A 540 12.17 17.64 30.40
CA GLU A 540 13.09 18.39 29.56
C GLU A 540 12.53 18.29 28.15
N GLU A 541 12.43 19.40 27.43
CA GLU A 541 12.17 19.41 26.00
C GLU A 541 13.28 18.56 25.36
N GLU A 542 12.97 17.31 25.02
CA GLU A 542 13.90 16.45 24.29
C GLU A 542 14.12 17.14 22.95
N GLU A 543 15.34 17.64 22.74
CA GLU A 543 15.82 18.10 21.46
C GLU A 543 15.61 16.96 20.48
N GLN A 544 14.70 17.13 19.52
CA GLN A 544 14.37 16.05 18.59
C GLN A 544 15.62 15.71 17.77
N ASP A 545 16.03 14.45 17.82
CA ASP A 545 17.10 13.98 16.96
C ASP A 545 16.81 14.34 15.49
N PRO A 546 17.82 14.76 14.70
CA PRO A 546 17.61 15.09 13.30
C PRO A 546 16.99 13.90 12.54
N PRO A 547 16.23 14.15 11.47
CA PRO A 547 15.73 13.08 10.61
C PRO A 547 16.87 12.18 10.16
N VAL A 548 16.62 10.88 10.05
CA VAL A 548 17.59 9.93 9.50
C VAL A 548 17.90 10.31 8.06
N ASP A 549 19.18 10.36 7.72
CA ASP A 549 19.69 10.54 6.36
C ASP A 549 20.95 9.70 6.15
N LEU A 550 21.23 9.34 4.90
CA LEU A 550 22.37 8.52 4.52
C LEU A 550 22.82 8.85 3.09
N SER A 551 23.97 8.36 2.70
CA SER A 551 24.44 8.42 1.32
C SER A 551 24.34 7.06 0.65
N VAL A 552 24.08 7.06 -0.67
CA VAL A 552 24.16 5.86 -1.51
C VAL A 552 25.35 5.98 -2.44
N GLU A 553 26.17 4.94 -2.51
CA GLU A 553 27.43 4.91 -3.28
C GLU A 553 27.42 3.73 -4.25
N ILE A 554 27.82 3.97 -5.49
CA ILE A 554 28.09 2.93 -6.49
C ILE A 554 29.60 2.90 -6.76
N THR A 555 30.15 1.67 -6.84
CA THR A 555 31.55 1.42 -7.20
C THR A 555 31.61 0.48 -8.38
N ASP A 556 32.46 0.78 -9.36
CA ASP A 556 32.70 -0.09 -10.51
C ASP A 556 33.93 -1.01 -10.34
N ALA A 557 34.17 -1.87 -11.34
CA ALA A 557 35.27 -2.84 -11.31
C ALA A 557 36.67 -2.21 -11.36
N SER A 558 36.80 -0.95 -11.77
CA SER A 558 38.08 -0.21 -11.77
C SER A 558 38.32 0.49 -10.42
N GLY A 559 37.34 0.47 -9.53
CA GLY A 559 37.38 1.17 -8.23
C GLY A 559 36.92 2.63 -8.30
N GLU A 560 36.38 3.08 -9.44
CA GLU A 560 35.74 4.38 -9.54
C GLU A 560 34.46 4.39 -8.74
N THR A 561 34.26 5.43 -7.93
CA THR A 561 33.11 5.58 -7.04
C THR A 561 32.33 6.85 -7.32
N ALA A 562 31.03 6.77 -7.15
CA ALA A 562 30.14 7.93 -7.13
C ALA A 562 29.15 7.82 -5.97
N ARG A 563 28.89 8.95 -5.31
CA ARG A 563 28.03 9.01 -4.14
C ARG A 563 26.99 10.12 -4.27
N VAL A 564 25.77 9.83 -3.85
CA VAL A 564 24.66 10.77 -3.76
C VAL A 564 24.09 10.77 -2.35
N THR A 565 23.47 11.87 -1.93
CA THR A 565 22.76 11.97 -0.64
C THR A 565 21.32 11.55 -0.83
N LEU A 566 20.78 10.68 0.04
CA LEU A 566 19.43 10.14 -0.14
C LEU A 566 18.37 11.23 0.00
N SER A 567 18.55 12.20 0.89
CA SER A 567 17.64 13.34 1.04
C SER A 567 17.50 14.19 -0.23
N ASP A 568 18.41 14.11 -1.20
CA ASP A 568 18.25 14.74 -2.52
C ASP A 568 17.13 14.10 -3.35
N TYR A 569 16.67 12.89 -3.01
CA TYR A 569 15.62 12.13 -3.71
C TYR A 569 14.34 12.01 -2.88
N GLY A 570 14.42 12.08 -1.58
CA GLY A 570 13.29 12.05 -0.68
C GLY A 570 13.74 12.02 0.78
N ALA A 571 12.97 12.65 1.65
CA ALA A 571 13.21 12.53 3.08
C ALA A 571 12.86 11.11 3.56
N ILE A 572 13.71 10.54 4.40
CA ILE A 572 13.34 9.36 5.19
C ILE A 572 12.39 9.83 6.29
N ARG A 573 11.11 9.55 6.09
CA ARG A 573 10.06 10.04 7.00
C ARG A 573 10.09 9.27 8.31
N ARG A 574 9.96 9.97 9.43
CA ARG A 574 9.74 9.31 10.73
C ARG A 574 8.46 8.48 10.68
N PRO A 575 8.37 7.38 11.44
CA PRO A 575 7.14 6.61 11.56
C PRO A 575 5.97 7.49 11.97
N LEU A 576 4.85 7.33 11.26
CA LEU A 576 3.64 8.11 11.49
C LEU A 576 2.86 7.53 12.66
N GLU A 577 2.91 8.19 13.82
CA GLU A 577 2.11 7.78 14.96
C GLU A 577 0.62 7.90 14.67
N THR A 578 -0.09 6.83 14.90
CA THR A 578 -1.52 6.72 14.67
C THR A 578 -2.23 6.26 15.93
N TYR A 579 -3.26 6.97 16.30
CA TYR A 579 -4.12 6.64 17.41
C TYR A 579 -5.56 6.55 16.93
N VAL A 580 -6.07 5.33 16.87
CA VAL A 580 -7.41 5.02 16.36
C VAL A 580 -8.47 5.14 17.46
N LEU A 581 -8.11 4.82 18.72
CA LEU A 581 -9.05 4.81 19.83
C LEU A 581 -9.04 6.11 20.64
N ARG A 582 -10.20 6.52 21.14
CA ARG A 582 -10.32 7.68 22.04
C ARG A 582 -9.59 7.53 23.36
N ARG A 583 -9.57 6.31 23.89
CA ARG A 583 -8.93 5.97 25.16
C ARG A 583 -7.51 5.49 24.90
N ARG A 584 -6.53 6.31 25.24
CA ARG A 584 -5.11 6.00 25.06
C ARG A 584 -4.68 4.76 25.85
N ASP A 585 -5.21 4.57 27.06
CA ASP A 585 -4.94 3.37 27.86
C ASP A 585 -5.46 2.07 27.23
N VAL A 586 -6.55 2.14 26.46
CA VAL A 586 -7.07 1.00 25.69
C VAL A 586 -6.26 0.79 24.42
N GLU A 587 -5.85 1.88 23.76
CA GLU A 587 -4.96 1.87 22.59
C GLU A 587 -3.66 1.14 22.91
N GLU A 588 -2.97 1.56 23.98
CA GLU A 588 -1.71 0.98 24.44
C GLU A 588 -1.83 -0.49 24.86
N GLN A 589 -3.02 -0.92 25.30
CA GLN A 589 -3.29 -2.33 25.59
C GLN A 589 -3.56 -3.14 24.34
N ARG A 590 -4.18 -2.55 23.33
CA ARG A 590 -4.61 -3.22 22.11
C ARG A 590 -3.49 -3.33 21.08
N PHE A 591 -2.73 -2.24 20.89
CA PHE A 591 -1.67 -2.17 19.89
C PHE A 591 -0.30 -2.13 20.56
N GLN A 592 0.64 -2.91 20.05
CA GLN A 592 2.03 -2.92 20.54
C GLN A 592 2.80 -1.70 20.07
N SER A 593 2.44 -1.18 18.90
CA SER A 593 3.04 -0.02 18.26
C SER A 593 1.93 0.94 17.85
N HIS A 594 2.19 2.23 17.98
CA HIS A 594 1.32 3.29 17.47
C HIS A 594 1.64 3.66 16.01
N TRP A 595 2.53 2.95 15.38
CA TRP A 595 2.93 3.15 13.99
C TRP A 595 3.13 1.80 13.28
N GLU A 596 2.96 1.81 11.97
CA GLU A 596 3.32 0.71 11.10
C GLU A 596 4.62 1.03 10.37
N LEU A 597 5.45 0.02 10.17
CA LEU A 597 6.64 0.13 9.36
C LEU A 597 6.24 0.06 7.88
N ILE A 598 5.86 1.20 7.32
CA ILE A 598 5.52 1.32 5.90
C ILE A 598 6.76 1.81 5.15
N MET A 599 7.27 0.99 4.27
CA MET A 599 8.43 1.31 3.46
C MET A 599 8.07 2.29 2.35
N GLN A 600 9.01 3.19 2.05
CA GLN A 600 8.95 4.13 0.94
C GLN A 600 9.93 3.66 -0.13
N THR A 601 9.50 3.68 -1.39
CA THR A 601 10.41 3.44 -2.53
C THR A 601 11.25 4.66 -2.82
N PHE A 602 12.54 4.44 -3.02
CA PHE A 602 13.49 5.40 -3.55
C PHE A 602 13.98 4.90 -4.91
N SER A 603 13.91 5.77 -5.92
CA SER A 603 14.38 5.50 -7.27
C SER A 603 15.45 6.53 -7.64
N ILE A 604 16.69 6.09 -7.72
CA ILE A 604 17.84 6.97 -8.00
C ILE A 604 18.34 6.71 -9.41
N PRO A 605 18.25 7.68 -10.34
CA PRO A 605 18.79 7.46 -11.67
C PRO A 605 20.29 7.27 -11.66
N LEU A 606 20.75 6.27 -12.40
CA LEU A 606 22.17 6.00 -12.54
C LEU A 606 22.94 7.16 -13.19
N GLY A 607 22.26 7.99 -14.00
CA GLY A 607 22.83 9.21 -14.57
C GLY A 607 23.29 10.23 -13.53
N ASP A 608 22.68 10.24 -12.33
CA ASP A 608 23.08 11.15 -11.26
C ASP A 608 24.44 10.73 -10.67
N PHE A 609 24.69 9.43 -10.55
CA PHE A 609 26.01 8.91 -10.18
C PHE A 609 27.06 9.24 -11.24
N VAL A 610 26.75 9.03 -12.53
CA VAL A 610 27.65 9.38 -13.64
C VAL A 610 27.94 10.89 -13.67
N SER A 611 26.95 11.73 -13.32
CA SER A 611 27.17 13.18 -13.23
C SER A 611 28.15 13.58 -12.14
N ARG A 612 28.22 12.83 -11.04
CA ARG A 612 29.18 13.03 -9.94
C ARG A 612 30.57 12.49 -10.28
N ASN A 613 30.64 11.37 -11.01
CA ASN A 613 31.89 10.80 -11.50
C ASN A 613 31.73 10.26 -12.92
N ARG A 614 32.25 10.99 -13.90
CA ARG A 614 32.17 10.64 -15.34
C ARG A 614 32.99 9.42 -15.72
N SER A 615 33.91 8.96 -14.85
CA SER A 615 34.73 7.77 -15.08
C SER A 615 34.00 6.48 -14.68
N LEU A 616 32.86 6.57 -13.96
CA LEU A 616 32.09 5.43 -13.53
C LEU A 616 31.48 4.68 -14.74
N ASP A 617 31.81 3.38 -14.87
CA ASP A 617 31.23 2.50 -15.91
C ASP A 617 30.03 1.71 -15.35
N LEU A 618 28.83 2.12 -15.73
CA LEU A 618 27.59 1.47 -15.28
C LEU A 618 27.49 -0.02 -15.67
N ARG A 619 28.18 -0.43 -16.73
CA ARG A 619 28.20 -1.85 -17.17
C ARG A 619 29.11 -2.71 -16.30
N GLN A 620 29.90 -2.10 -15.45
CA GLN A 620 30.86 -2.78 -14.60
C GLN A 620 30.62 -2.50 -13.11
N ILE A 621 29.41 -2.17 -12.72
CA ILE A 621 29.07 -1.98 -11.31
C ILE A 621 29.43 -3.24 -10.52
N ARG A 622 30.14 -3.05 -9.41
CA ARG A 622 30.60 -4.09 -8.49
C ARG A 622 29.97 -4.02 -7.13
N SER A 623 29.54 -2.83 -6.71
CA SER A 623 28.82 -2.71 -5.45
C SER A 623 27.87 -1.51 -5.43
N VAL A 624 26.78 -1.70 -4.70
CA VAL A 624 25.87 -0.66 -4.23
C VAL A 624 25.99 -0.62 -2.70
N SER A 625 26.31 0.54 -2.13
CA SER A 625 26.55 0.68 -0.69
C SER A 625 25.68 1.78 -0.08
N PHE A 626 25.03 1.46 1.01
CA PHE A 626 24.37 2.42 1.89
C PHE A 626 25.40 2.88 2.93
N VAL A 627 25.76 4.16 2.89
CA VAL A 627 26.80 4.75 3.73
C VAL A 627 26.15 5.65 4.77
N PHE A 628 26.28 5.29 6.03
CA PHE A 628 25.61 5.97 7.15
C PHE A 628 26.47 7.12 7.68
N ASP A 629 26.70 8.13 6.83
CA ASP A 629 27.62 9.25 7.07
C ASP A 629 26.92 10.60 7.33
N ARG A 630 25.58 10.66 7.26
CA ARG A 630 24.84 11.92 7.35
C ARG A 630 24.41 12.26 8.75
N VAL A 631 24.06 11.25 9.55
CA VAL A 631 23.68 11.37 10.96
C VAL A 631 24.54 10.42 11.80
N HIS A 632 24.76 10.78 13.06
CA HIS A 632 25.66 10.02 13.94
C HIS A 632 25.14 8.61 14.30
N GLY A 633 23.82 8.41 14.30
CA GLY A 633 23.20 7.13 14.62
C GLY A 633 21.79 7.04 14.13
N GLY A 634 21.32 5.81 13.96
CA GLY A 634 19.96 5.50 13.51
C GLY A 634 19.77 4.00 13.28
N GLU A 635 18.55 3.64 12.95
CA GLU A 635 18.16 2.29 12.52
C GLU A 635 17.15 2.40 11.40
N VAL A 636 17.37 1.64 10.33
CA VAL A 636 16.46 1.56 9.17
C VAL A 636 16.21 0.11 8.80
N ALA A 637 15.01 -0.15 8.26
CA ALA A 637 14.74 -1.35 7.49
C ALA A 637 14.92 -1.03 6.01
N ILE A 638 15.56 -1.92 5.26
CA ILE A 638 15.80 -1.80 3.82
C ILE A 638 15.30 -3.08 3.16
N ASP A 639 14.69 -2.94 1.98
CA ASP A 639 14.15 -4.06 1.21
C ASP A 639 14.18 -3.76 -0.29
N GLN A 640 13.94 -4.79 -1.12
CA GLN A 640 13.77 -4.68 -2.57
C GLN A 640 14.90 -3.86 -3.22
N ILE A 641 16.16 -4.21 -2.91
CA ILE A 641 17.32 -3.56 -3.53
C ILE A 641 17.52 -4.16 -4.92
N GLY A 642 17.47 -3.31 -5.95
CA GLY A 642 17.63 -3.78 -7.32
C GLY A 642 17.85 -2.64 -8.32
N LEU A 643 17.81 -3.00 -9.57
CA LEU A 643 18.01 -2.10 -10.70
C LEU A 643 16.82 -2.21 -11.65
N THR A 644 16.39 -1.09 -12.21
CA THR A 644 15.42 -1.08 -13.32
C THR A 644 16.14 -0.60 -14.58
N PRO A 645 16.53 -1.52 -15.48
CA PRO A 645 17.34 -1.20 -16.66
C PRO A 645 16.60 -0.30 -17.65
N ASP A 646 15.39 -0.69 -18.00
CA ASP A 646 14.55 0.02 -18.94
C ASP A 646 13.36 0.67 -18.21
N MET A 647 13.62 1.82 -17.59
CA MET A 647 12.55 2.64 -17.06
C MET A 647 11.69 3.15 -18.22
N ASP A 648 10.38 3.02 -18.12
CA ASP A 648 9.46 3.55 -19.13
C ASP A 648 9.78 5.03 -19.42
N PRO A 649 9.86 5.42 -20.70
CA PRO A 649 10.19 6.80 -21.09
C PRO A 649 9.32 7.87 -20.43
N ALA A 650 8.09 7.53 -20.00
CA ALA A 650 7.23 8.46 -19.26
C ALA A 650 7.84 8.88 -17.92
N PHE A 651 8.54 7.99 -17.22
CA PHE A 651 9.27 8.33 -15.99
C PHE A 651 10.54 9.16 -16.26
N LEU A 652 11.11 9.06 -17.46
CA LEU A 652 12.33 9.75 -17.84
C LEU A 652 12.07 11.17 -18.32
N ARG A 653 10.97 11.42 -19.05
CA ARG A 653 10.63 12.75 -19.60
C ARG A 653 10.49 13.81 -18.50
N ALA A 654 10.04 13.42 -17.33
CA ALA A 654 9.99 14.29 -16.17
C ALA A 654 11.36 14.89 -15.76
N ARG A 655 12.49 14.46 -16.36
CA ARG A 655 13.86 14.87 -15.98
C ARG A 655 14.64 15.64 -17.03
N VAL A 656 14.33 15.43 -18.31
CA VAL A 656 15.16 15.97 -19.41
C VAL A 656 14.92 17.45 -19.64
N ASP A 657 13.74 17.96 -19.29
CA ASP A 657 13.36 19.36 -19.56
C ASP A 657 13.73 20.35 -18.45
N GLY A 658 14.30 19.88 -17.34
CA GLY A 658 14.77 20.72 -16.21
C GLY A 658 16.25 21.12 -16.26
N GLY A 659 16.99 20.75 -17.28
CA GLY A 659 18.43 20.93 -17.39
C GLY A 659 18.83 21.84 -18.56
N SER A 660 18.46 23.12 -18.52
CA SER A 660 19.09 24.17 -19.33
C SER A 660 19.33 25.43 -18.50
#